data_f2928e22003d378a61c7d7380c9621df
#
_entry.id   f2928e22003d378a61c7d7380c9621df
#
_cell.length_a   1.000
_cell.length_b   1.000
_cell.length_c   1.000
_cell.angle_alpha   90.00
_cell.angle_beta   90.00
_cell.angle_gamma   90.00
#
_symmetry.space_group_name_H-M   'P 1'
#
loop_
_entity.id
_entity.type
_entity.pdbx_description
1 polymer ?
#
loop_
_entity_poly.entity_id
_entity_poly.type
_entity_poly.pdbx_seq_one_letter_code
_entity_poly.pdbx_strand_id
1 'polypeptide(L)'
;MTRGPDEVDDASETDSVESTDRAPADRVDRRTVLGALAGAGSAAVAGCSGPEPDDASTADLEPERLDELAARFAPTLYFDAAEPWFPTDPRPYASEADGETVVDGFDAFDGYHERYEASGEPPNPTVFYNGMRYEDSPLAVVQFWFYSAFDQFTTNFHWHDWEVLHVFVDLEAGDPQLYVASSHSRSVPNNEFLDPDPDVVPRILSELGSHSSTLSVNENPDQFQRVGDGGLLADITNTTIDTVEDLLGIPIAYGLPRDEQMRLPFVVPEYEGEPLYEHPDLPSVTEESLVDGALTIRSLDALRSPPTDLPLRETGIAFRYRERPADEGTADGDDAALADEVADSVVEYDLVETAELEGIDAFTGPQLSFEFAVPQIVEDAVASHITTTGVPWEQPRYENPALDVTAGNHRAELAARYDAVADDPSFGDDAAGALDAVVARVTQTTQSDEAPADEGLTTTETSVESFVLIESDPEAVPTFARGVAVANGIPEGEHRLTVNGAGRAPHGETLTVSADEPVTTAGADGEIPLVAREDARKVEFSDAESDVNLARSAIEDDFAGRIYDSAIDGSDAVYVDAGGAYTTEVRDADGEVGAYRVNPATDEAETEEPIRIERPETGVAPLAGYVADVAEETRAAVAAAAADRDSDDGGGSGGGPSNAVNGLERALAAAVDAAERAAERAREGDAEGVERQLANVLDRIARIEERLAAARAGLPPGLANATGRRIEQAIRRVEQAQNAEKL
;
A
#
# COMPACT_ATOMS: atom_id res chain seq x y z
N MET A 1 -5.97 -74.61 31.99
CA MET A 1 -5.02 -75.40 31.20
C MET A 1 -4.48 -74.48 30.17
N THR A 2 -3.34 -73.88 30.50
CA THR A 2 -1.98 -74.11 29.98
C THR A 2 -1.83 -73.72 28.46
N ARG A 3 -1.16 -72.81 28.07
CA ARG A 3 0.22 -72.43 28.01
C ARG A 3 0.39 -71.21 27.02
N GLY A 4 1.13 -70.23 27.38
CA GLY A 4 1.82 -69.39 26.38
C GLY A 4 3.19 -70.06 26.13
N PRO A 5 4.22 -69.35 25.72
CA PRO A 5 4.42 -68.26 24.75
C PRO A 5 5.38 -68.73 23.64
N ASP A 6 5.67 -67.91 22.64
CA ASP A 6 7.02 -67.89 22.01
C ASP A 6 7.25 -66.55 21.26
N GLU A 7 8.34 -65.94 21.67
CA GLU A 7 9.01 -64.87 20.99
C GLU A 7 9.63 -65.40 19.67
N VAL A 8 9.51 -64.58 18.61
CA VAL A 8 10.51 -64.59 17.50
C VAL A 8 10.80 -63.16 17.11
N ASP A 9 12.04 -62.79 17.36
CA ASP A 9 12.71 -61.65 16.75
C ASP A 9 12.63 -61.73 15.22
N ASP A 10 12.26 -60.65 14.56
CA ASP A 10 12.73 -60.42 13.19
C ASP A 10 13.00 -58.93 12.97
N ALA A 11 14.27 -58.66 12.70
CA ALA A 11 14.82 -57.39 12.36
C ALA A 11 14.40 -57.04 10.94
N SER A 12 13.64 -55.99 10.74
CA SER A 12 13.46 -55.36 9.44
C SER A 12 14.17 -54.04 9.40
N GLU A 13 15.17 -53.96 8.55
CA GLU A 13 15.85 -52.77 8.06
C GLU A 13 14.80 -51.71 7.70
N THR A 14 14.85 -50.57 8.36
CA THR A 14 14.17 -49.36 7.92
C THR A 14 15.06 -48.67 6.92
N ASP A 15 14.71 -48.75 5.65
CA ASP A 15 15.17 -47.82 4.61
C ASP A 15 14.80 -46.42 5.06
N SER A 16 15.82 -45.65 5.36
CA SER A 16 15.78 -44.20 5.52
C SER A 16 15.59 -43.58 4.15
N VAL A 17 14.37 -43.21 3.83
CA VAL A 17 14.11 -42.26 2.74
C VAL A 17 14.63 -40.91 3.23
N GLU A 18 15.73 -40.48 2.65
CA GLU A 18 16.20 -39.10 2.72
C GLU A 18 15.05 -38.21 2.24
N SER A 19 14.46 -37.47 3.17
CA SER A 19 13.63 -36.33 2.83
C SER A 19 14.59 -35.27 2.30
N THR A 20 14.54 -35.02 1.00
CA THR A 20 15.08 -33.81 0.42
C THR A 20 14.39 -32.63 1.11
N ASP A 21 15.18 -31.89 1.89
CA ASP A 21 14.81 -30.56 2.39
C ASP A 21 14.45 -29.70 1.17
N ARG A 22 13.15 -29.46 1.00
CA ARG A 22 12.71 -28.35 0.17
C ARG A 22 13.05 -27.10 0.95
N ALA A 23 13.83 -26.22 0.34
CA ALA A 23 13.99 -24.85 0.79
C ALA A 23 12.61 -24.25 1.04
N PRO A 24 12.40 -23.50 2.13
CA PRO A 24 11.11 -22.89 2.41
C PRO A 24 10.84 -21.89 1.28
N ALA A 25 9.77 -22.13 0.53
CA ALA A 25 9.12 -21.08 -0.22
C ALA A 25 8.90 -19.91 0.76
N ASP A 26 9.22 -18.70 0.35
CA ASP A 26 9.05 -17.48 1.12
C ASP A 26 7.64 -17.46 1.75
N ARG A 27 7.59 -17.91 2.98
CA ARG A 27 6.43 -17.78 3.82
C ARG A 27 6.60 -16.40 4.47
N VAL A 28 5.82 -15.43 4.01
CA VAL A 28 5.46 -14.33 4.90
C VAL A 28 5.06 -15.01 6.21
N ASP A 29 5.88 -14.86 7.24
CA ASP A 29 5.74 -15.62 8.49
C ASP A 29 4.36 -15.26 9.06
N ARG A 30 3.64 -16.27 9.54
CA ARG A 30 2.39 -16.10 10.29
C ARG A 30 2.47 -14.97 11.33
N ARG A 31 3.66 -14.74 11.88
CA ARG A 31 3.94 -13.66 12.82
C ARG A 31 3.94 -12.27 12.17
N THR A 32 4.33 -12.15 10.92
CA THR A 32 4.40 -10.86 10.22
C THR A 32 2.99 -10.39 9.82
N VAL A 33 2.15 -11.28 9.30
CA VAL A 33 0.75 -10.93 8.98
C VAL A 33 -0.07 -10.72 10.26
N LEU A 34 0.11 -11.58 11.28
CA LEU A 34 -0.53 -11.41 12.59
C LEU A 34 0.05 -10.21 13.34
N GLY A 35 1.31 -9.85 13.10
CA GLY A 35 1.95 -8.65 13.63
C GLY A 35 1.41 -7.38 12.97
N ALA A 36 1.15 -7.38 11.69
CA ALA A 36 0.49 -6.27 10.99
C ALA A 36 -0.97 -6.11 11.43
N LEU A 37 -1.69 -7.21 11.60
CA LEU A 37 -3.07 -7.23 12.09
C LEU A 37 -3.17 -6.92 13.59
N ALA A 38 -2.23 -7.44 14.43
CA ALA A 38 -2.15 -7.08 15.85
C ALA A 38 -1.59 -5.68 16.04
N GLY A 39 -0.90 -5.13 15.06
CA GLY A 39 -0.40 -3.78 15.03
C GLY A 39 -1.48 -2.73 14.97
N ALA A 40 -2.48 -2.94 14.15
CA ALA A 40 -3.65 -2.09 14.10
C ALA A 40 -4.45 -2.11 15.41
N GLY A 41 -4.53 -3.28 16.07
CA GLY A 41 -5.26 -3.43 17.35
C GLY A 41 -4.50 -3.03 18.62
N SER A 42 -3.17 -2.83 18.57
CA SER A 42 -2.38 -2.56 19.79
C SER A 42 -2.11 -1.07 20.04
N ALA A 43 -2.45 -0.19 19.12
CA ALA A 43 -2.26 1.26 19.28
C ALA A 43 -3.19 1.88 20.32
N ALA A 44 -4.37 1.31 20.53
CA ALA A 44 -5.34 1.81 21.52
C ALA A 44 -4.88 1.65 22.99
N VAL A 45 -3.76 1.00 23.29
CA VAL A 45 -3.34 0.66 24.66
C VAL A 45 -2.18 1.48 25.20
N ALA A 46 -1.44 2.17 24.37
CA ALA A 46 -0.32 2.99 24.83
C ALA A 46 -0.77 4.19 25.70
N GLY A 47 -2.08 4.48 25.73
CA GLY A 47 -2.64 5.62 26.46
C GLY A 47 -2.97 5.44 27.94
N CYS A 48 -2.91 4.22 28.51
CA CYS A 48 -3.47 3.98 29.85
C CYS A 48 -2.50 4.07 31.02
N SER A 49 -1.25 4.49 30.88
CA SER A 49 -0.31 4.68 31.99
C SER A 49 0.60 5.89 31.81
N GLY A 50 -0.01 7.02 31.45
CA GLY A 50 0.67 8.31 31.52
C GLY A 50 0.91 8.73 32.98
N PRO A 51 1.91 9.61 33.24
CA PRO A 51 2.12 10.22 34.54
C PRO A 51 0.85 10.96 35.00
N GLU A 52 0.65 11.05 36.30
CA GLU A 52 -0.46 11.87 36.85
C GLU A 52 -0.34 13.29 36.27
N PRO A 53 -1.48 13.89 35.82
CA PRO A 53 -1.46 15.20 35.16
C PRO A 53 -0.84 16.25 36.06
N ASP A 54 0.15 16.97 35.56
CA ASP A 54 0.57 18.25 36.18
C ASP A 54 -0.59 19.26 36.08
N ASP A 55 -0.83 20.00 37.15
CA ASP A 55 -1.98 20.84 37.51
C ASP A 55 -2.37 21.96 36.51
N ALA A 56 -2.42 21.77 35.20
CA ALA A 56 -3.07 22.74 34.36
C ALA A 56 -4.58 22.63 34.52
N SER A 57 -5.16 23.50 35.37
CA SER A 57 -6.60 23.52 35.60
C SER A 57 -7.33 24.05 34.34
N THR A 58 -8.33 23.31 33.90
CA THR A 58 -9.26 23.72 32.87
C THR A 58 -10.55 24.25 33.48
N ALA A 59 -11.24 25.07 32.76
CA ALA A 59 -12.56 25.59 33.11
C ALA A 59 -13.43 25.65 31.85
N ASP A 60 -14.74 25.50 32.03
CA ASP A 60 -15.69 25.59 30.93
C ASP A 60 -15.52 26.91 30.17
N LEU A 61 -15.73 26.87 28.85
CA LEU A 61 -15.93 28.05 28.05
C LEU A 61 -17.33 28.65 28.35
N GLU A 62 -17.44 29.98 28.24
CA GLU A 62 -18.73 30.61 28.27
C GLU A 62 -19.57 30.06 27.07
N PRO A 63 -20.85 29.65 27.31
CA PRO A 63 -21.64 28.95 26.28
C PRO A 63 -21.72 29.69 24.95
N GLU A 64 -21.99 31.00 24.96
CA GLU A 64 -22.07 31.81 23.74
C GLU A 64 -20.74 31.80 22.95
N ARG A 65 -19.59 31.70 23.65
CA ARG A 65 -18.28 31.65 23.03
C ARG A 65 -17.98 30.24 22.50
N LEU A 66 -18.39 29.22 23.23
CA LEU A 66 -18.28 27.83 22.78
C LEU A 66 -19.05 27.61 21.49
N ASP A 67 -20.31 28.05 21.42
CA ASP A 67 -21.17 27.95 20.24
C ASP A 67 -20.53 28.65 19.02
N GLU A 68 -20.01 29.87 19.24
CA GLU A 68 -19.33 30.63 18.18
C GLU A 68 -18.13 29.89 17.62
N LEU A 69 -17.26 29.33 18.50
CA LEU A 69 -16.06 28.58 18.09
C LEU A 69 -16.44 27.24 17.47
N ALA A 70 -17.43 26.54 18.03
CA ALA A 70 -17.90 25.28 17.48
C ALA A 70 -18.46 25.47 16.06
N ALA A 71 -19.30 26.51 15.86
CA ALA A 71 -19.83 26.82 14.54
C ALA A 71 -18.72 27.20 13.53
N ARG A 72 -17.69 27.93 14.00
CA ARG A 72 -16.56 28.34 13.15
C ARG A 72 -15.70 27.16 12.71
N PHE A 73 -15.34 26.28 13.63
CA PHE A 73 -14.41 25.18 13.40
C PHE A 73 -15.09 23.84 13.18
N ALA A 74 -16.41 23.79 13.03
CA ALA A 74 -17.15 22.57 12.71
C ALA A 74 -16.54 21.88 11.49
N PRO A 75 -16.00 20.65 11.61
CA PRO A 75 -15.24 20.02 10.52
C PRO A 75 -16.13 19.60 9.35
N THR A 76 -15.53 19.45 8.17
CA THR A 76 -16.13 18.68 7.09
C THR A 76 -15.54 17.27 7.14
N LEU A 77 -16.39 16.23 7.09
CA LEU A 77 -15.98 14.84 7.20
C LEU A 77 -16.17 14.14 5.86
N TYR A 78 -15.16 13.41 5.41
CA TYR A 78 -15.18 12.67 4.16
C TYR A 78 -15.09 11.18 4.46
N PHE A 79 -15.99 10.41 3.87
CA PHE A 79 -16.06 8.96 4.02
C PHE A 79 -15.92 8.24 2.69
N ASP A 80 -15.30 7.06 2.73
CA ASP A 80 -15.20 6.16 1.58
C ASP A 80 -16.60 5.73 1.08
N ALA A 81 -16.72 5.51 -0.23
CA ALA A 81 -17.97 5.08 -0.85
C ALA A 81 -18.48 3.71 -0.35
N ALA A 82 -17.60 2.91 0.25
CA ALA A 82 -17.94 1.60 0.82
C ALA A 82 -18.20 1.65 2.34
N GLU A 83 -18.15 2.84 2.98
CA GLU A 83 -18.44 2.99 4.40
C GLU A 83 -19.92 2.82 4.70
N PRO A 84 -20.31 1.91 5.60
CA PRO A 84 -21.72 1.75 6.00
C PRO A 84 -22.09 2.49 7.31
N TRP A 85 -21.10 2.87 8.14
CA TRP A 85 -21.32 3.37 9.50
C TRP A 85 -20.89 4.83 9.66
N PHE A 86 -21.83 5.72 9.42
CA PHE A 86 -21.60 7.16 9.46
C PHE A 86 -21.89 7.77 10.85
N PRO A 87 -21.36 8.98 11.14
CA PRO A 87 -21.67 9.69 12.36
C PRO A 87 -23.18 9.88 12.58
N THR A 88 -23.65 9.50 13.77
CA THR A 88 -25.08 9.52 14.11
C THR A 88 -25.32 9.96 15.56
N ASP A 89 -26.55 10.33 15.88
CA ASP A 89 -27.00 10.59 17.25
C ASP A 89 -27.34 9.27 17.96
N PRO A 90 -26.67 8.89 19.06
CA PRO A 90 -26.97 7.67 19.80
C PRO A 90 -28.28 7.71 20.59
N ARG A 91 -28.80 8.90 20.93
CA ARG A 91 -30.00 9.05 21.77
C ARG A 91 -31.25 8.29 21.28
N PRO A 92 -31.53 8.21 19.97
CA PRO A 92 -32.65 7.42 19.45
C PRO A 92 -32.52 5.90 19.64
N TYR A 93 -31.37 5.41 20.05
CA TYR A 93 -31.09 4.00 20.29
C TYR A 93 -31.06 3.67 21.80
N ALA A 94 -31.22 4.67 22.67
CA ALA A 94 -31.23 4.47 24.11
C ALA A 94 -32.45 3.65 24.59
N SER A 95 -32.23 2.77 25.52
CA SER A 95 -33.22 1.93 26.16
C SER A 95 -33.04 1.89 27.68
N GLU A 96 -34.04 1.41 28.44
CA GLU A 96 -33.99 1.26 29.89
C GLU A 96 -33.52 -0.16 30.26
N ALA A 97 -32.36 -0.31 30.89
CA ALA A 97 -31.88 -1.57 31.39
C ALA A 97 -31.49 -1.46 32.89
N ASP A 98 -32.07 -2.32 33.75
CA ASP A 98 -31.84 -2.36 35.20
C ASP A 98 -32.06 -1.04 35.95
N GLY A 99 -32.74 -0.08 35.34
CA GLY A 99 -33.10 1.24 35.89
C GLY A 99 -32.09 2.34 35.51
N GLU A 100 -31.22 2.08 34.58
CA GLU A 100 -30.29 2.98 33.92
C GLU A 100 -30.72 3.17 32.46
N THR A 101 -30.48 4.34 31.89
CA THR A 101 -30.66 4.59 30.47
C THR A 101 -29.40 4.25 29.73
N VAL A 102 -29.44 3.21 28.91
CA VAL A 102 -28.24 2.70 28.20
C VAL A 102 -28.43 2.72 26.69
N VAL A 103 -27.36 2.85 25.97
CA VAL A 103 -27.28 2.51 24.54
C VAL A 103 -26.60 1.16 24.44
N ASP A 104 -27.37 0.13 24.10
CA ASP A 104 -26.84 -1.21 23.88
C ASP A 104 -26.35 -1.36 22.44
N GLY A 105 -25.25 -2.13 22.24
CA GLY A 105 -24.65 -2.30 20.94
C GLY A 105 -25.57 -2.90 19.90
N PHE A 106 -26.39 -3.90 20.26
CA PHE A 106 -27.41 -4.45 19.35
C PHE A 106 -28.48 -3.44 19.01
N ASP A 107 -28.98 -2.69 20.01
CA ASP A 107 -30.00 -1.65 19.80
C ASP A 107 -29.49 -0.52 18.88
N ALA A 108 -28.23 -0.10 19.08
CA ALA A 108 -27.62 0.94 18.24
C ALA A 108 -27.40 0.46 16.80
N PHE A 109 -26.86 -0.76 16.65
CA PHE A 109 -26.58 -1.36 15.36
C PHE A 109 -27.85 -1.60 14.54
N ASP A 110 -28.82 -2.34 15.08
CA ASP A 110 -30.07 -2.64 14.38
C ASP A 110 -30.88 -1.36 14.13
N GLY A 111 -30.92 -0.49 15.14
CA GLY A 111 -31.65 0.78 15.03
C GLY A 111 -31.05 1.74 14.02
N TYR A 112 -29.75 1.79 13.87
CA TYR A 112 -29.06 2.54 12.81
C TYR A 112 -29.39 1.93 11.45
N HIS A 113 -29.17 0.62 11.30
CA HIS A 113 -29.35 -0.11 10.06
C HIS A 113 -30.77 -0.04 9.54
N GLU A 114 -31.80 -0.25 10.41
CA GLU A 114 -33.21 -0.13 10.04
C GLU A 114 -33.54 1.26 9.44
N ARG A 115 -32.99 2.32 10.02
CA ARG A 115 -33.24 3.68 9.54
C ARG A 115 -32.52 3.97 8.24
N TYR A 116 -31.27 3.50 8.12
CA TYR A 116 -30.48 3.66 6.90
C TYR A 116 -31.15 2.93 5.72
N GLU A 117 -31.55 1.68 5.88
CA GLU A 117 -32.27 0.92 4.86
C GLU A 117 -33.62 1.54 4.49
N ALA A 118 -34.32 2.11 5.45
CA ALA A 118 -35.62 2.72 5.20
C ALA A 118 -35.55 4.02 4.40
N SER A 119 -34.50 4.80 4.55
CA SER A 119 -34.31 6.10 3.91
C SER A 119 -33.36 6.08 2.72
N GLY A 120 -32.34 5.22 2.75
CA GLY A 120 -31.17 5.28 1.86
C GLY A 120 -30.25 6.46 2.17
N GLU A 121 -30.38 7.06 3.35
CA GLU A 121 -29.59 8.21 3.80
C GLU A 121 -29.08 7.96 5.24
N PRO A 122 -27.89 8.45 5.61
CA PRO A 122 -27.35 8.35 6.96
C PRO A 122 -28.34 8.89 8.00
N PRO A 123 -28.72 8.10 9.04
CA PRO A 123 -29.72 8.53 10.01
C PRO A 123 -29.15 9.54 11.02
N ASN A 124 -29.85 10.66 11.19
CA ASN A 124 -29.56 11.69 12.19
C ASN A 124 -28.07 12.09 12.25
N PRO A 125 -27.46 12.54 11.16
CA PRO A 125 -26.07 12.93 11.15
C PRO A 125 -25.79 13.99 12.21
N THR A 126 -24.87 13.69 13.14
CA THR A 126 -24.63 14.54 14.31
C THR A 126 -23.14 14.55 14.63
N VAL A 127 -22.62 15.72 14.93
CA VAL A 127 -21.31 15.93 15.53
C VAL A 127 -21.54 16.55 16.92
N PHE A 128 -20.98 15.91 17.94
CA PHE A 128 -21.09 16.45 19.29
C PHE A 128 -19.90 17.37 19.56
N TYR A 129 -20.12 18.38 20.42
CA TYR A 129 -19.03 19.28 20.79
C TYR A 129 -19.09 19.65 22.27
N ASN A 130 -17.91 19.88 22.83
CA ASN A 130 -17.71 20.57 24.08
C ASN A 130 -16.45 21.42 24.00
N GLY A 131 -16.17 22.19 25.04
CA GLY A 131 -14.96 23.00 25.00
C GLY A 131 -14.60 23.56 26.37
N MET A 132 -13.33 23.79 26.53
CA MET A 132 -12.74 24.29 27.77
C MET A 132 -11.64 25.30 27.48
N ARG A 133 -11.34 26.12 28.47
CA ARG A 133 -10.20 27.02 28.47
C ARG A 133 -9.24 26.65 29.57
N TYR A 134 -7.98 26.88 29.35
CA TYR A 134 -6.96 26.77 30.39
C TYR A 134 -6.99 28.01 31.29
N GLU A 135 -6.99 27.80 32.63
CA GLU A 135 -6.96 28.91 33.57
C GLU A 135 -5.64 29.70 33.44
N ASP A 136 -5.74 31.00 33.54
CA ASP A 136 -4.60 31.94 33.41
C ASP A 136 -3.87 31.91 32.03
N SER A 137 -4.48 31.31 30.99
CA SER A 137 -3.97 31.25 29.62
C SER A 137 -5.01 31.73 28.61
N PRO A 138 -4.60 32.30 27.46
CA PRO A 138 -5.49 32.55 26.36
C PRO A 138 -5.88 31.29 25.58
N LEU A 139 -5.26 30.13 25.85
CA LEU A 139 -5.51 28.88 25.16
C LEU A 139 -6.86 28.28 25.56
N ALA A 140 -7.61 27.88 24.56
CA ALA A 140 -8.84 27.09 24.69
C ALA A 140 -8.80 25.90 23.72
N VAL A 141 -9.66 24.93 23.98
CA VAL A 141 -9.84 23.77 23.11
C VAL A 141 -11.32 23.56 22.84
N VAL A 142 -11.67 23.38 21.59
CA VAL A 142 -12.97 22.85 21.19
C VAL A 142 -12.78 21.42 20.75
N GLN A 143 -13.56 20.52 21.30
CA GLN A 143 -13.57 19.09 20.96
C GLN A 143 -14.79 18.80 20.10
N PHE A 144 -14.59 18.12 18.97
CA PHE A 144 -15.65 17.59 18.12
C PHE A 144 -15.62 16.06 18.20
N TRP A 145 -16.74 15.45 18.57
CA TRP A 145 -16.88 14.02 18.76
C TRP A 145 -17.77 13.42 17.71
N PHE A 146 -17.35 12.33 17.12
CA PHE A 146 -18.06 11.59 16.09
C PHE A 146 -18.45 10.23 16.65
N TYR A 147 -19.73 9.89 16.66
CA TYR A 147 -20.23 8.60 17.10
C TYR A 147 -20.68 7.78 15.92
N SER A 148 -20.11 6.61 15.73
CA SER A 148 -20.59 5.55 14.84
C SER A 148 -21.10 4.38 15.65
N ALA A 149 -22.21 3.75 15.19
CA ALA A 149 -22.81 2.65 15.94
C ALA A 149 -21.90 1.42 16.01
N PHE A 150 -20.98 1.30 15.06
CA PHE A 150 -20.11 0.14 14.92
C PHE A 150 -18.80 0.49 14.21
N ASP A 151 -17.70 -0.06 14.71
CA ASP A 151 -16.41 -0.17 14.04
C ASP A 151 -16.34 -1.53 13.35
N GLN A 152 -16.04 -1.53 12.05
CA GLN A 152 -15.93 -2.75 11.23
C GLN A 152 -14.55 -2.88 10.60
N PHE A 153 -13.51 -2.50 11.31
CA PHE A 153 -12.15 -2.55 10.77
C PHE A 153 -11.53 -3.95 10.88
N THR A 154 -11.44 -4.68 9.78
CA THR A 154 -10.79 -6.00 9.66
C THR A 154 -11.06 -6.98 10.80
N THR A 155 -10.23 -6.92 11.84
CA THR A 155 -10.25 -7.80 13.01
C THR A 155 -10.46 -7.05 14.32
N ASN A 156 -10.67 -5.74 14.25
CA ASN A 156 -10.91 -4.87 15.38
C ASN A 156 -12.30 -4.27 15.23
N PHE A 157 -13.34 -5.06 15.44
CA PHE A 157 -14.71 -4.58 15.39
C PHE A 157 -15.32 -4.52 16.78
N HIS A 158 -16.02 -3.41 17.04
CA HIS A 158 -16.68 -3.16 18.31
C HIS A 158 -17.90 -2.24 18.15
N TRP A 159 -18.73 -2.23 19.17
CA TRP A 159 -19.84 -1.29 19.30
C TRP A 159 -19.34 0.08 19.74
N HIS A 160 -20.13 1.12 19.43
CA HIS A 160 -19.94 2.47 19.98
C HIS A 160 -18.57 3.07 19.71
N ASP A 161 -18.28 3.24 18.45
CA ASP A 161 -17.05 3.89 18.04
C ASP A 161 -17.12 5.42 18.18
N TRP A 162 -16.13 6.00 18.83
CA TRP A 162 -16.01 7.41 19.10
C TRP A 162 -14.68 7.96 18.64
N GLU A 163 -14.71 8.86 17.69
CA GLU A 163 -13.57 9.59 17.20
C GLU A 163 -13.61 11.06 17.63
N VAL A 164 -12.45 11.73 17.72
CA VAL A 164 -12.36 13.11 18.19
C VAL A 164 -11.44 13.98 17.33
N LEU A 165 -11.85 15.25 17.17
CA LEU A 165 -10.98 16.32 16.72
C LEU A 165 -10.88 17.37 17.82
N HIS A 166 -9.65 17.67 18.28
CA HIS A 166 -9.35 18.82 19.12
C HIS A 166 -8.90 20.00 18.26
N VAL A 167 -9.49 21.13 18.48
CA VAL A 167 -9.09 22.41 17.89
C VAL A 167 -8.58 23.32 19.01
N PHE A 168 -7.26 23.46 19.11
CA PHE A 168 -6.62 24.38 20.03
C PHE A 168 -6.68 25.80 19.47
N VAL A 169 -7.23 26.75 20.22
CA VAL A 169 -7.47 28.12 19.77
C VAL A 169 -6.86 29.13 20.76
N ASP A 170 -6.16 30.12 20.25
CA ASP A 170 -5.82 31.31 21.02
C ASP A 170 -6.99 32.27 21.07
N LEU A 171 -7.61 32.46 22.24
CA LEU A 171 -8.79 33.30 22.40
C LEU A 171 -8.52 34.81 22.20
N GLU A 172 -7.27 35.27 22.33
CA GLU A 172 -6.89 36.67 22.14
C GLU A 172 -6.65 36.99 20.65
N ALA A 173 -5.97 36.10 19.95
CA ALA A 173 -5.77 36.19 18.49
C ALA A 173 -7.01 35.75 17.73
N GLY A 174 -7.72 34.77 18.22
CA GLY A 174 -8.87 34.14 17.60
C GLY A 174 -8.48 33.05 16.59
N ASP A 175 -7.21 32.71 16.49
CA ASP A 175 -6.68 31.80 15.47
C ASP A 175 -6.42 30.38 16.03
N PRO A 176 -6.61 29.33 15.22
CA PRO A 176 -6.28 27.96 15.62
C PRO A 176 -4.75 27.80 15.72
N GLN A 177 -4.31 27.02 16.68
CA GLN A 177 -2.88 26.81 16.96
C GLN A 177 -2.43 25.39 16.63
N LEU A 178 -3.32 24.42 16.81
CA LEU A 178 -3.05 23.01 16.56
C LEU A 178 -4.36 22.28 16.34
N TYR A 179 -4.39 21.39 15.36
CA TYR A 179 -5.42 20.37 15.22
C TYR A 179 -4.87 19.02 15.68
N VAL A 180 -5.66 18.25 16.43
CA VAL A 180 -5.35 16.89 16.86
C VAL A 180 -6.56 16.03 16.58
N ALA A 181 -6.43 15.08 15.66
CA ALA A 181 -7.49 14.12 15.32
C ALA A 181 -7.08 12.72 15.77
N SER A 182 -8.03 11.96 16.32
CA SER A 182 -7.77 10.58 16.73
C SER A 182 -7.36 9.73 15.53
N SER A 183 -6.33 8.92 15.73
CA SER A 183 -5.82 8.00 14.73
C SER A 183 -5.26 6.74 15.38
N HIS A 184 -4.94 5.71 14.57
CA HIS A 184 -4.51 4.41 15.04
C HIS A 184 -3.02 4.13 14.81
N SER A 185 -2.17 5.17 14.77
CA SER A 185 -0.73 4.99 14.66
C SER A 185 -0.10 4.47 15.95
N ARG A 186 0.91 3.60 15.84
CA ARG A 186 1.64 3.07 17.00
C ARG A 186 2.58 4.05 17.64
N SER A 187 3.31 4.80 16.82
CA SER A 187 4.35 5.72 17.27
C SER A 187 3.79 7.05 17.71
N VAL A 188 2.79 7.53 16.97
CA VAL A 188 2.06 8.77 17.25
C VAL A 188 0.57 8.43 17.13
N PRO A 189 -0.15 8.25 18.25
CA PRO A 189 -1.53 7.76 18.23
C PRO A 189 -2.54 8.74 17.64
N ASN A 190 -2.17 10.02 17.46
CA ASN A 190 -3.05 11.03 16.90
C ASN A 190 -2.45 11.64 15.63
N ASN A 191 -3.31 12.06 14.71
CA ASN A 191 -2.92 12.85 13.56
C ASN A 191 -2.98 14.34 13.95
N GLU A 192 -1.84 15.03 13.92
CA GLU A 192 -1.69 16.37 14.44
C GLU A 192 -1.15 17.33 13.38
N PHE A 193 -1.68 18.56 13.36
CA PHE A 193 -1.23 19.59 12.43
C PHE A 193 -1.03 20.93 13.15
N LEU A 194 0.20 21.42 13.15
CA LEU A 194 0.60 22.66 13.80
C LEU A 194 0.37 23.88 12.90
N ASP A 195 -0.05 24.98 13.49
CA ASP A 195 -0.33 26.28 12.82
C ASP A 195 -1.28 26.16 11.62
N PRO A 196 -2.49 25.58 11.79
CA PRO A 196 -3.46 25.49 10.69
C PRO A 196 -3.88 26.88 10.19
N ASP A 197 -4.20 26.96 8.90
CA ASP A 197 -4.72 28.20 8.32
C ASP A 197 -6.06 28.59 8.97
N PRO A 198 -6.19 29.81 9.51
CA PRO A 198 -7.43 30.25 10.16
C PRO A 198 -8.61 30.39 9.18
N ASP A 199 -8.36 30.46 7.89
CA ASP A 199 -9.36 30.59 6.84
C ASP A 199 -9.78 29.25 6.22
N VAL A 200 -9.10 28.13 6.56
CA VAL A 200 -9.44 26.79 6.12
C VAL A 200 -10.20 26.03 7.21
N VAL A 201 -11.37 25.49 6.86
CA VAL A 201 -12.16 24.66 7.77
C VAL A 201 -11.45 23.32 7.98
N PRO A 202 -11.37 22.81 9.23
CA PRO A 202 -10.82 21.48 9.44
C PRO A 202 -11.57 20.43 8.62
N ARG A 203 -10.86 19.63 7.88
CA ARG A 203 -11.43 18.51 7.12
C ARG A 203 -10.81 17.22 7.60
N ILE A 204 -11.62 16.18 7.71
CA ILE A 204 -11.20 14.85 8.14
C ILE A 204 -11.57 13.84 7.06
N LEU A 205 -10.59 13.08 6.65
CA LEU A 205 -10.80 11.87 5.87
C LEU A 205 -10.84 10.70 6.84
N SER A 206 -12.00 10.05 6.91
CA SER A 206 -12.27 8.96 7.84
C SER A 206 -11.87 7.62 7.22
N GLU A 207 -11.08 6.83 7.91
CA GLU A 207 -10.68 5.49 7.45
C GLU A 207 -11.89 4.57 7.33
N LEU A 208 -11.92 3.78 6.27
CA LEU A 208 -12.97 2.81 6.01
C LEU A 208 -13.07 1.78 7.14
N GLY A 209 -14.18 1.77 7.82
CA GLY A 209 -14.54 0.82 8.87
C GLY A 209 -14.04 1.17 10.27
N SER A 210 -12.83 1.72 10.43
CA SER A 210 -12.25 2.09 11.74
C SER A 210 -12.45 3.54 12.13
N HIS A 211 -12.87 4.38 11.19
CA HIS A 211 -13.08 5.81 11.33
C HIS A 211 -11.88 6.63 11.81
N SER A 212 -10.69 6.03 11.91
CA SER A 212 -9.45 6.75 12.19
C SER A 212 -9.30 7.99 11.30
N SER A 213 -8.86 9.10 11.87
CA SER A 213 -8.99 10.41 11.25
C SER A 213 -7.68 10.89 10.64
N THR A 214 -7.72 11.33 9.38
CA THR A 214 -6.62 12.05 8.73
C THR A 214 -7.03 13.49 8.47
N LEU A 215 -6.16 14.43 8.87
CA LEU A 215 -6.39 15.85 8.65
C LEU A 215 -6.12 16.25 7.20
N SER A 216 -7.06 16.93 6.60
CA SER A 216 -6.96 17.58 5.31
C SER A 216 -7.03 19.08 5.54
N VAL A 217 -5.95 19.82 5.28
CA VAL A 217 -5.75 21.19 5.74
C VAL A 217 -5.27 22.16 4.65
N ASN A 218 -5.26 21.73 3.39
CA ASN A 218 -4.86 22.57 2.25
C ASN A 218 -6.08 23.14 1.51
N GLU A 219 -5.82 24.02 0.53
CA GLU A 219 -6.88 24.70 -0.23
C GLU A 219 -7.57 23.81 -1.26
N ASN A 220 -6.98 22.67 -1.65
CA ASN A 220 -7.52 21.79 -2.67
C ASN A 220 -8.35 20.65 -2.07
N PRO A 221 -9.35 20.13 -2.82
CA PRO A 221 -10.13 18.99 -2.36
C PRO A 221 -9.27 17.73 -2.26
N ASP A 222 -9.30 17.11 -1.12
CA ASP A 222 -8.54 15.91 -0.85
C ASP A 222 -9.21 14.66 -1.40
N GLN A 223 -8.41 13.79 -1.94
CA GLN A 223 -8.83 12.52 -2.49
C GLN A 223 -8.11 11.38 -1.76
N PHE A 224 -8.25 11.31 -0.44
CA PHE A 224 -7.63 10.29 0.36
C PHE A 224 -6.12 10.13 0.10
N GLN A 225 -5.42 11.22 -0.07
CA GLN A 225 -3.96 11.27 -0.17
C GLN A 225 -3.39 11.74 1.16
N ARG A 226 -2.20 11.29 1.49
CA ARG A 226 -1.56 11.69 2.73
C ARG A 226 -0.07 11.90 2.56
N VAL A 227 0.46 12.72 3.42
CA VAL A 227 1.89 12.98 3.57
C VAL A 227 2.39 12.23 4.80
N GLY A 228 3.45 11.47 4.65
CA GLY A 228 4.07 10.77 5.78
C GLY A 228 4.67 11.73 6.79
N ASP A 229 4.75 11.33 8.04
CA ASP A 229 5.23 12.14 9.16
C ASP A 229 6.75 12.17 9.33
N GLY A 230 7.53 11.57 8.46
CA GLY A 230 8.98 11.43 8.59
C GLY A 230 9.83 12.35 7.71
N GLY A 231 11.05 12.61 8.12
CA GLY A 231 12.07 13.32 7.35
C GLY A 231 11.72 14.78 7.03
N LEU A 232 11.83 15.16 5.77
CA LEU A 232 11.56 16.53 5.30
C LEU A 232 10.08 16.93 5.37
N LEU A 233 9.17 15.96 5.51
CA LEU A 233 7.74 16.17 5.57
C LEU A 233 7.18 16.03 6.99
N ALA A 234 8.03 15.71 7.98
CA ALA A 234 7.63 15.72 9.37
C ALA A 234 7.39 17.15 9.85
N ASP A 235 6.42 17.32 10.74
CA ASP A 235 6.10 18.63 11.31
C ASP A 235 5.85 19.71 10.25
N ILE A 236 4.99 19.42 9.30
CA ILE A 236 4.63 20.34 8.24
C ILE A 236 3.73 21.43 8.83
N THR A 237 4.14 22.68 8.66
CA THR A 237 3.30 23.85 8.91
C THR A 237 2.50 24.21 7.67
N ASN A 238 1.47 25.05 7.81
CA ASN A 238 0.68 25.58 6.72
C ASN A 238 1.52 26.05 5.51
N THR A 239 2.51 26.93 5.75
CA THR A 239 3.41 27.44 4.68
C THR A 239 4.19 26.33 3.97
N THR A 240 4.52 25.24 4.65
CA THR A 240 5.25 24.12 4.06
C THR A 240 4.33 23.27 3.21
N ILE A 241 3.09 23.04 3.65
CA ILE A 241 2.07 22.35 2.85
C ILE A 241 1.81 23.07 1.54
N ASP A 242 1.56 24.37 1.56
CA ASP A 242 1.36 25.18 0.36
C ASP A 242 2.50 25.00 -0.64
N THR A 243 3.75 25.03 -0.12
CA THR A 243 4.94 24.85 -0.96
C THR A 243 5.01 23.44 -1.57
N VAL A 244 4.68 22.42 -0.81
CA VAL A 244 4.70 21.01 -1.28
C VAL A 244 3.59 20.78 -2.29
N GLU A 245 2.41 21.30 -2.04
CA GLU A 245 1.27 21.24 -2.94
C GLU A 245 1.56 21.90 -4.28
N ASP A 246 2.11 23.12 -4.28
CA ASP A 246 2.55 23.84 -5.47
C ASP A 246 3.59 23.04 -6.29
N LEU A 247 4.50 22.35 -5.62
CA LEU A 247 5.54 21.54 -6.27
C LEU A 247 4.99 20.25 -6.88
N LEU A 248 4.07 19.58 -6.20
CA LEU A 248 3.53 18.29 -6.63
C LEU A 248 2.30 18.45 -7.54
N GLY A 249 1.57 19.57 -7.42
CA GLY A 249 0.34 19.84 -8.17
C GLY A 249 -0.78 18.85 -7.86
N ILE A 250 -0.80 18.31 -6.64
CA ILE A 250 -1.80 17.36 -6.14
C ILE A 250 -2.30 17.83 -4.77
N PRO A 251 -3.59 17.59 -4.43
CA PRO A 251 -4.09 17.83 -3.09
C PRO A 251 -3.44 16.86 -2.10
N ILE A 252 -3.18 17.32 -0.88
CA ILE A 252 -2.46 16.57 0.14
C ILE A 252 -3.22 16.61 1.46
N ALA A 253 -3.60 15.44 1.97
CA ALA A 253 -4.01 15.27 3.35
C ALA A 253 -2.78 14.98 4.22
N TYR A 254 -2.65 15.70 5.32
CA TYR A 254 -1.61 15.44 6.31
C TYR A 254 -2.00 14.24 7.16
N GLY A 255 -1.14 13.24 7.25
CA GLY A 255 -1.41 12.04 8.02
C GLY A 255 -0.22 11.12 8.17
N LEU A 256 -0.33 10.21 9.12
CA LEU A 256 0.68 9.20 9.38
C LEU A 256 0.62 8.09 8.31
N PRO A 257 1.74 7.42 7.98
CA PRO A 257 1.79 6.47 6.85
C PRO A 257 0.83 5.28 6.95
N ARG A 258 0.37 4.95 8.15
CA ARG A 258 -0.52 3.82 8.40
C ARG A 258 -1.97 4.18 8.64
N ASP A 259 -2.21 5.47 8.89
CA ASP A 259 -3.54 5.88 9.27
C ASP A 259 -4.45 5.90 8.07
N GLU A 260 -5.72 5.73 8.32
CA GLU A 260 -6.86 5.76 7.44
C GLU A 260 -6.67 5.02 6.09
N GLN A 261 -7.71 4.92 5.36
CA GLN A 261 -7.68 4.56 3.94
C GLN A 261 -7.04 3.21 3.61
N MET A 262 -6.83 2.38 4.63
CA MET A 262 -6.42 1.02 4.43
C MET A 262 -7.64 0.20 4.02
N ARG A 263 -7.92 0.14 2.71
CA ARG A 263 -9.02 -0.70 2.22
C ARG A 263 -8.66 -2.18 2.38
N LEU A 264 -8.82 -2.67 3.60
CA LEU A 264 -8.75 -4.08 3.89
C LEU A 264 -10.14 -4.71 3.68
N PRO A 265 -10.18 -5.97 3.25
CA PRO A 265 -11.46 -6.68 3.18
C PRO A 265 -12.07 -6.80 4.56
N PHE A 266 -13.37 -6.65 4.65
CA PHE A 266 -14.10 -6.87 5.89
C PHE A 266 -14.08 -8.35 6.29
N VAL A 267 -13.89 -8.59 7.57
CA VAL A 267 -14.12 -9.86 8.21
C VAL A 267 -15.53 -9.85 8.79
N VAL A 268 -16.27 -10.94 8.67
CA VAL A 268 -17.60 -11.02 9.27
C VAL A 268 -17.45 -11.20 10.78
N PRO A 269 -17.99 -10.29 11.60
CA PRO A 269 -17.98 -10.45 13.05
C PRO A 269 -18.93 -11.55 13.51
N GLU A 270 -18.56 -12.24 14.59
CA GLU A 270 -19.33 -13.31 15.24
C GLU A 270 -19.65 -12.94 16.69
N TYR A 271 -20.79 -13.43 17.13
CA TYR A 271 -21.14 -13.48 18.54
C TYR A 271 -21.49 -14.91 18.96
N GLU A 272 -20.83 -15.44 19.97
CA GLU A 272 -20.98 -16.81 20.44
C GLU A 272 -20.81 -17.90 19.34
N GLY A 273 -20.04 -17.59 18.30
CA GLY A 273 -19.73 -18.51 17.19
C GLY A 273 -20.77 -18.56 16.08
N GLU A 274 -21.67 -17.60 16.04
CA GLU A 274 -22.63 -17.41 14.96
C GLU A 274 -22.38 -16.04 14.30
N PRO A 275 -22.47 -15.93 12.97
CA PRO A 275 -22.30 -14.64 12.29
C PRO A 275 -23.27 -13.59 12.82
N LEU A 276 -22.79 -12.37 12.98
CA LEU A 276 -23.56 -11.29 13.61
C LEU A 276 -24.90 -11.02 12.90
N TYR A 277 -24.94 -11.17 11.57
CA TYR A 277 -26.18 -11.00 10.78
C TYR A 277 -27.22 -12.12 10.98
N GLU A 278 -26.88 -13.21 11.67
CA GLU A 278 -27.83 -14.27 12.07
C GLU A 278 -28.38 -14.07 13.50
N HIS A 279 -27.91 -13.03 14.20
CA HIS A 279 -28.32 -12.80 15.58
C HIS A 279 -29.78 -12.33 15.67
N PRO A 280 -30.61 -12.91 16.58
CA PRO A 280 -32.05 -12.61 16.67
C PRO A 280 -32.36 -11.16 17.11
N ASP A 281 -31.42 -10.47 17.76
CA ASP A 281 -31.55 -9.09 18.18
C ASP A 281 -31.15 -8.08 17.07
N LEU A 282 -30.80 -8.58 15.88
CA LEU A 282 -30.51 -7.82 14.67
C LEU A 282 -31.50 -8.12 13.53
N PRO A 283 -32.81 -7.97 13.74
CA PRO A 283 -33.81 -8.39 12.75
C PRO A 283 -33.78 -7.60 11.43
N SER A 284 -33.20 -6.41 11.41
CA SER A 284 -33.08 -5.59 10.21
C SER A 284 -31.87 -5.94 9.37
N VAL A 285 -30.89 -6.64 9.94
CA VAL A 285 -29.58 -6.92 9.33
C VAL A 285 -29.60 -8.24 8.57
N THR A 286 -29.13 -8.23 7.35
CA THR A 286 -28.94 -9.44 6.52
C THR A 286 -27.48 -9.58 6.10
N GLU A 287 -27.08 -10.76 5.62
CA GLU A 287 -25.73 -10.92 5.10
C GLU A 287 -25.39 -9.87 4.01
N GLU A 288 -26.30 -9.63 3.08
CA GLU A 288 -26.10 -8.69 1.97
C GLU A 288 -26.02 -7.23 2.43
N SER A 289 -26.64 -6.88 3.56
CA SER A 289 -26.66 -5.50 4.07
C SER A 289 -25.51 -5.19 5.02
N LEU A 290 -24.98 -6.21 5.71
CA LEU A 290 -23.85 -6.02 6.62
C LEU A 290 -22.51 -6.09 5.89
N VAL A 291 -22.38 -6.98 4.92
CA VAL A 291 -21.10 -7.25 4.27
C VAL A 291 -21.22 -7.16 2.76
N ASP A 292 -20.44 -6.27 2.15
CA ASP A 292 -20.26 -6.28 0.72
C ASP A 292 -19.43 -7.52 0.34
N GLY A 293 -20.04 -8.42 -0.44
CA GLY A 293 -19.38 -9.67 -0.85
C GLY A 293 -18.09 -9.46 -1.63
N ALA A 294 -17.93 -8.31 -2.28
CA ALA A 294 -16.69 -7.94 -2.99
C ALA A 294 -15.57 -7.51 -2.02
N LEU A 295 -15.93 -7.03 -0.83
CA LEU A 295 -14.99 -6.53 0.19
C LEU A 295 -14.84 -7.51 1.37
N THR A 296 -15.53 -8.65 1.38
CA THR A 296 -15.58 -9.56 2.53
C THR A 296 -14.68 -10.76 2.34
N ILE A 297 -13.97 -11.15 3.40
CA ILE A 297 -13.22 -12.40 3.48
C ILE A 297 -13.77 -13.30 4.58
N ARG A 298 -13.66 -14.62 4.36
CA ARG A 298 -14.23 -15.66 5.22
C ARG A 298 -13.20 -16.71 5.66
N SER A 299 -11.90 -16.38 5.59
CA SER A 299 -10.83 -17.28 6.05
C SER A 299 -9.49 -16.57 6.21
N LEU A 300 -8.62 -17.08 7.08
CA LEU A 300 -7.24 -16.63 7.21
C LEU A 300 -6.45 -16.73 5.89
N ASP A 301 -6.74 -17.72 5.06
CA ASP A 301 -6.07 -17.87 3.77
C ASP A 301 -6.54 -16.80 2.78
N ALA A 302 -7.81 -16.40 2.83
CA ALA A 302 -8.33 -15.27 2.07
C ALA A 302 -7.74 -13.94 2.57
N LEU A 303 -7.53 -13.77 3.87
CA LEU A 303 -6.87 -12.58 4.41
C LEU A 303 -5.42 -12.42 3.89
N ARG A 304 -4.70 -13.54 3.68
CA ARG A 304 -3.36 -13.52 3.05
C ARG A 304 -3.40 -13.29 1.56
N SER A 305 -4.53 -13.49 0.94
CA SER A 305 -4.75 -13.44 -0.49
C SER A 305 -6.09 -12.77 -0.74
N PRO A 306 -6.20 -11.46 -0.45
CA PRO A 306 -7.47 -10.75 -0.51
C PRO A 306 -8.11 -10.86 -1.90
N PRO A 307 -9.41 -10.52 -2.02
CA PRO A 307 -10.12 -10.55 -3.29
C PRO A 307 -9.39 -9.81 -4.41
N THR A 308 -9.55 -10.28 -5.64
CA THR A 308 -8.83 -9.78 -6.81
C THR A 308 -9.21 -8.37 -7.22
N ASP A 309 -10.34 -7.87 -6.75
CA ASP A 309 -10.98 -6.66 -7.26
C ASP A 309 -11.30 -5.65 -6.15
N LEU A 310 -10.39 -5.45 -5.18
CA LEU A 310 -10.52 -4.34 -4.25
C LEU A 310 -10.16 -3.03 -4.99
N PRO A 311 -11.14 -2.19 -5.33
CA PRO A 311 -10.88 -0.94 -6.02
C PRO A 311 -10.13 0.04 -5.11
N LEU A 312 -9.52 1.06 -5.68
CA LEU A 312 -9.02 2.19 -4.92
C LEU A 312 -10.18 2.87 -4.18
N ARG A 313 -9.84 3.51 -3.08
CA ARG A 313 -10.75 4.34 -2.30
C ARG A 313 -11.34 5.45 -3.14
N GLU A 314 -12.60 5.71 -2.90
CA GLU A 314 -13.32 6.82 -3.51
C GLU A 314 -14.13 7.53 -2.42
N THR A 315 -14.17 8.85 -2.46
CA THR A 315 -15.01 9.63 -1.55
C THR A 315 -16.47 9.46 -1.94
N GLY A 316 -17.25 8.81 -1.08
CA GLY A 316 -18.67 8.58 -1.31
C GLY A 316 -19.53 9.69 -0.73
N ILE A 317 -19.37 9.99 0.55
CA ILE A 317 -20.19 10.97 1.26
C ILE A 317 -19.31 11.96 2.01
N ALA A 318 -19.62 13.25 1.86
CA ALA A 318 -19.10 14.31 2.71
C ALA A 318 -20.20 14.81 3.67
N PHE A 319 -19.83 15.05 4.91
CA PHE A 319 -20.72 15.64 5.92
C PHE A 319 -20.25 17.04 6.24
N ARG A 320 -21.16 18.02 6.20
CA ARG A 320 -20.87 19.42 6.57
C ARG A 320 -21.84 19.95 7.60
N TYR A 321 -21.43 20.96 8.33
CA TYR A 321 -22.29 21.63 9.29
C TYR A 321 -23.44 22.39 8.60
N ARG A 322 -24.70 22.13 9.02
CA ARG A 322 -25.92 22.65 8.41
C ARG A 322 -26.01 24.17 8.40
N GLU A 323 -25.60 24.84 9.47
CA GLU A 323 -25.75 26.28 9.64
C GLU A 323 -24.52 27.08 9.18
N ARG A 324 -23.56 26.40 8.49
CA ARG A 324 -22.41 27.10 7.93
C ARG A 324 -22.86 28.13 6.90
N PRO A 325 -22.48 29.42 7.04
CA PRO A 325 -22.84 30.44 6.08
C PRO A 325 -22.34 30.11 4.67
N ALA A 326 -23.23 30.18 3.69
CA ALA A 326 -22.82 30.14 2.29
C ALA A 326 -22.45 31.59 1.87
N ASP A 327 -21.30 32.08 2.30
CA ASP A 327 -20.85 33.41 1.91
C ASP A 327 -20.00 33.31 0.62
N GLU A 328 -20.50 33.98 -0.43
CA GLU A 328 -19.77 34.16 -1.68
C GLU A 328 -18.48 34.98 -1.42
N GLY A 329 -17.33 34.32 -1.36
CA GLY A 329 -16.00 34.95 -1.30
C GLY A 329 -15.28 34.88 0.05
N THR A 330 -15.70 34.00 0.93
CA THR A 330 -14.90 33.51 2.06
C THR A 330 -14.46 32.08 1.78
N ALA A 331 -13.40 31.62 2.45
CA ALA A 331 -12.94 30.23 2.36
C ALA A 331 -14.07 29.21 2.65
N ASP A 332 -15.06 29.58 3.49
CA ASP A 332 -16.25 28.80 3.77
C ASP A 332 -17.15 28.51 2.54
N GLY A 333 -17.21 29.43 1.56
CA GLY A 333 -17.93 29.22 0.31
C GLY A 333 -17.22 28.24 -0.62
N ASP A 334 -15.90 28.23 -0.54
CA ASP A 334 -15.07 27.34 -1.32
C ASP A 334 -15.12 25.91 -0.75
N ASP A 335 -15.15 25.72 0.58
CA ASP A 335 -15.25 24.39 1.19
C ASP A 335 -16.55 23.65 0.82
N ALA A 336 -17.68 24.35 0.74
CA ALA A 336 -18.93 23.74 0.27
C ALA A 336 -18.85 23.31 -1.20
N ALA A 337 -18.19 24.12 -2.04
CA ALA A 337 -17.96 23.78 -3.44
C ALA A 337 -16.97 22.61 -3.59
N LEU A 338 -15.94 22.57 -2.74
CA LEU A 338 -14.94 21.49 -2.70
C LEU A 338 -15.59 20.15 -2.32
N ALA A 339 -16.45 20.12 -1.30
CA ALA A 339 -17.17 18.91 -0.91
C ALA A 339 -18.05 18.38 -2.05
N ASP A 340 -18.77 19.29 -2.75
CA ASP A 340 -19.58 18.93 -3.92
C ASP A 340 -18.74 18.45 -5.13
N GLU A 341 -17.46 18.82 -5.19
CA GLU A 341 -16.55 18.40 -6.27
C GLU A 341 -15.94 17.01 -6.02
N VAL A 342 -15.67 16.69 -4.74
CA VAL A 342 -14.92 15.49 -4.35
C VAL A 342 -15.84 14.31 -4.03
N ALA A 343 -16.99 14.55 -3.37
CA ALA A 343 -17.87 13.50 -2.91
C ALA A 343 -19.04 13.25 -3.87
N ASP A 344 -19.50 12.01 -3.96
CA ASP A 344 -20.71 11.63 -4.71
C ASP A 344 -21.96 12.28 -4.15
N SER A 345 -21.99 12.54 -2.84
CA SER A 345 -23.07 13.23 -2.16
C SER A 345 -22.60 14.02 -0.94
N VAL A 346 -23.32 15.10 -0.63
CA VAL A 346 -23.08 15.92 0.57
C VAL A 346 -24.30 15.86 1.47
N VAL A 347 -24.08 15.55 2.75
CA VAL A 347 -25.09 15.44 3.79
C VAL A 347 -24.83 16.49 4.86
N GLU A 348 -25.89 17.14 5.36
CA GLU A 348 -25.77 18.12 6.43
C GLU A 348 -25.92 17.43 7.79
N TYR A 349 -25.04 17.79 8.76
CA TYR A 349 -25.13 17.33 10.14
C TYR A 349 -25.51 18.45 11.10
N ASP A 350 -26.06 18.06 12.25
CA ASP A 350 -26.37 18.95 13.36
C ASP A 350 -25.19 18.97 14.37
N LEU A 351 -24.83 20.18 14.87
CA LEU A 351 -23.95 20.34 16.02
C LEU A 351 -24.75 20.25 17.30
N VAL A 352 -24.32 19.40 18.24
CA VAL A 352 -25.00 19.16 19.51
C VAL A 352 -23.97 19.18 20.65
N GLU A 353 -24.25 19.92 21.73
CA GLU A 353 -23.39 19.89 22.91
C GLU A 353 -23.36 18.46 23.55
N THR A 354 -22.20 18.02 24.00
CA THR A 354 -22.06 16.73 24.72
C THR A 354 -22.96 16.64 25.96
N ALA A 355 -23.29 17.77 26.59
CA ALA A 355 -24.23 17.87 27.71
C ALA A 355 -25.62 17.28 27.38
N GLU A 356 -26.04 17.26 26.13
CA GLU A 356 -27.30 16.63 25.71
C GLU A 356 -27.28 15.09 25.80
N LEU A 357 -26.10 14.48 26.02
CA LEU A 357 -25.91 13.06 26.25
C LEU A 357 -25.90 12.68 27.75
N GLU A 358 -25.93 13.62 28.69
CA GLU A 358 -25.95 13.36 30.14
C GLU A 358 -27.10 12.45 30.62
N GLY A 359 -28.11 12.23 29.77
CA GLY A 359 -29.18 11.29 30.06
C GLY A 359 -28.89 9.83 29.77
N ILE A 360 -27.72 9.52 29.20
CA ILE A 360 -27.26 8.16 28.91
C ILE A 360 -26.27 7.77 30.00
N ASP A 361 -26.63 6.76 30.83
CA ASP A 361 -25.80 6.31 31.94
C ASP A 361 -24.62 5.42 31.47
N ALA A 362 -24.80 4.67 30.38
CA ALA A 362 -23.75 3.80 29.83
C ALA A 362 -23.97 3.45 28.35
N PHE A 363 -22.85 3.15 27.70
CA PHE A 363 -22.79 2.46 26.41
C PHE A 363 -22.38 1.02 26.66
N THR A 364 -23.16 0.05 26.18
CA THR A 364 -22.98 -1.39 26.52
C THR A 364 -23.02 -2.25 25.28
N GLY A 365 -22.49 -3.47 25.39
CA GLY A 365 -22.56 -4.46 24.32
C GLY A 365 -21.68 -5.67 24.65
N PRO A 366 -21.97 -6.86 24.11
CA PRO A 366 -21.12 -8.00 24.29
C PRO A 366 -19.86 -7.89 23.44
N GLN A 367 -18.83 -8.64 23.82
CA GLN A 367 -17.63 -8.78 23.05
C GLN A 367 -17.88 -9.61 21.79
N LEU A 368 -17.31 -9.20 20.67
CA LEU A 368 -17.42 -9.87 19.37
C LEU A 368 -16.14 -10.65 19.04
N SER A 369 -16.25 -11.62 18.14
CA SER A 369 -15.15 -12.45 17.65
C SER A 369 -15.18 -12.57 16.12
N PHE A 370 -14.28 -13.38 15.56
CA PHE A 370 -14.13 -13.58 14.12
C PHE A 370 -14.89 -14.80 13.60
N GLU A 371 -15.35 -14.76 12.35
CA GLU A 371 -15.96 -15.93 11.67
C GLU A 371 -14.99 -17.10 11.49
N PHE A 372 -13.68 -16.89 11.56
CA PHE A 372 -12.71 -17.97 11.40
C PHE A 372 -11.72 -18.00 12.57
N ALA A 373 -11.40 -19.22 13.01
CA ALA A 373 -10.54 -19.44 14.17
C ALA A 373 -9.17 -18.79 14.01
N VAL A 374 -8.93 -17.74 14.76
CA VAL A 374 -7.60 -17.27 15.14
C VAL A 374 -7.21 -17.90 16.47
N PRO A 375 -5.92 -18.05 16.78
CA PRO A 375 -5.54 -18.49 18.13
C PRO A 375 -6.15 -17.57 19.19
N GLN A 376 -6.85 -18.16 20.17
CA GLN A 376 -7.54 -17.47 21.29
C GLN A 376 -6.71 -16.34 21.92
N ILE A 377 -5.39 -16.53 21.99
CA ILE A 377 -4.48 -15.53 22.57
C ILE A 377 -4.41 -14.22 21.72
N VAL A 378 -4.75 -14.28 20.45
CA VAL A 378 -4.83 -13.10 19.57
C VAL A 378 -6.19 -12.44 19.73
N GLU A 379 -7.26 -13.22 19.79
CA GLU A 379 -8.61 -12.74 20.15
C GLU A 379 -8.59 -12.03 21.50
N ASP A 380 -8.05 -12.69 22.54
CA ASP A 380 -7.98 -12.12 23.88
C ASP A 380 -7.14 -10.83 23.93
N ALA A 381 -6.09 -10.74 23.12
CA ALA A 381 -5.24 -9.56 23.06
C ALA A 381 -5.94 -8.38 22.34
N VAL A 382 -6.70 -8.62 21.29
CA VAL A 382 -7.47 -7.60 20.59
C VAL A 382 -8.67 -7.17 21.42
N ALA A 383 -9.41 -8.11 21.96
CA ALA A 383 -10.64 -7.89 22.71
C ALA A 383 -10.44 -7.19 24.06
N SER A 384 -9.29 -7.33 24.70
CA SER A 384 -9.02 -6.69 26.00
C SER A 384 -8.94 -5.16 25.93
N HIS A 385 -8.96 -4.58 24.73
CA HIS A 385 -8.78 -3.15 24.50
C HIS A 385 -10.08 -2.40 24.15
N ILE A 386 -11.21 -3.09 23.96
CA ILE A 386 -12.38 -2.58 23.26
C ILE A 386 -13.55 -2.25 24.20
N THR A 387 -13.39 -2.15 25.48
CA THR A 387 -14.52 -1.88 26.38
C THR A 387 -14.37 -0.59 27.16
N THR A 388 -14.81 0.53 26.59
CA THR A 388 -15.21 1.69 27.41
C THR A 388 -16.73 1.71 27.52
N THR A 389 -17.23 1.53 28.74
CA THR A 389 -18.66 1.61 29.06
C THR A 389 -19.09 3.03 29.43
N GLY A 390 -18.20 4.00 29.41
CA GLY A 390 -18.44 5.40 29.75
C GLY A 390 -18.33 6.31 28.53
N VAL A 391 -18.81 7.54 28.69
CA VAL A 391 -18.63 8.58 27.68
C VAL A 391 -17.14 8.98 27.59
N PRO A 392 -16.56 9.12 26.39
CA PRO A 392 -15.11 9.31 26.24
C PRO A 392 -14.61 10.64 26.83
N TRP A 393 -15.37 11.72 26.75
CA TRP A 393 -14.93 13.04 27.25
C TRP A 393 -14.83 13.15 28.78
N GLU A 394 -15.35 12.20 29.56
CA GLU A 394 -15.14 12.10 31.01
C GLU A 394 -13.82 11.39 31.39
N GLN A 395 -13.06 10.92 30.41
CA GLN A 395 -11.74 10.32 30.65
C GLN A 395 -10.71 11.43 30.93
N PRO A 396 -9.77 11.24 31.87
CA PRO A 396 -8.77 12.26 32.25
C PRO A 396 -7.97 12.84 31.07
N ARG A 397 -7.68 12.01 30.08
CA ARG A 397 -7.03 12.41 28.82
C ARG A 397 -7.81 13.54 28.10
N TYR A 398 -9.12 13.45 28.09
CA TYR A 398 -9.98 14.37 27.36
C TYR A 398 -10.53 15.52 28.23
N GLU A 399 -10.49 15.39 29.56
CA GLU A 399 -10.68 16.50 30.49
C GLU A 399 -9.52 17.51 30.43
N ASN A 400 -8.32 17.06 30.03
CA ASN A 400 -7.19 17.92 29.73
C ASN A 400 -6.62 17.56 28.34
N PRO A 401 -7.17 18.15 27.25
CA PRO A 401 -6.82 17.79 25.89
C PRO A 401 -5.35 17.98 25.53
N ALA A 402 -4.57 18.78 26.29
CA ALA A 402 -3.13 18.87 26.09
C ALA A 402 -2.42 17.54 26.34
N LEU A 403 -3.02 16.63 27.12
CA LEU A 403 -2.50 15.26 27.30
C LEU A 403 -2.66 14.40 26.04
N ASP A 404 -3.54 14.80 25.16
CA ASP A 404 -3.80 14.10 23.90
C ASP A 404 -2.91 14.59 22.74
N VAL A 405 -2.11 15.60 22.95
CA VAL A 405 -1.04 16.01 22.03
C VAL A 405 0.10 15.03 22.16
N THR A 406 0.25 14.12 21.20
CA THR A 406 1.16 12.97 21.29
C THR A 406 2.48 13.17 20.53
N ALA A 407 2.52 14.11 19.57
CA ALA A 407 3.74 14.52 18.92
C ALA A 407 4.57 15.44 19.86
N GLY A 408 5.75 14.99 20.27
CA GLY A 408 6.60 15.70 21.25
C GLY A 408 7.00 17.10 20.80
N ASN A 409 7.29 17.29 19.51
CA ASN A 409 7.61 18.59 18.92
C ASN A 409 6.40 19.55 18.94
N HIS A 410 5.19 19.09 18.63
CA HIS A 410 3.98 19.92 18.72
C HIS A 410 3.67 20.32 20.15
N ARG A 411 3.83 19.38 21.08
CA ARG A 411 3.70 19.67 22.52
C ARG A 411 4.70 20.73 22.98
N ALA A 412 5.97 20.61 22.58
CA ALA A 412 7.01 21.57 22.92
C ALA A 412 6.71 22.96 22.35
N GLU A 413 6.21 23.06 21.10
CA GLU A 413 5.81 24.32 20.50
C GLU A 413 4.62 24.97 21.23
N LEU A 414 3.61 24.18 21.59
CA LEU A 414 2.49 24.68 22.40
C LEU A 414 2.97 25.14 23.78
N ALA A 415 3.80 24.36 24.46
CA ALA A 415 4.37 24.70 25.76
C ALA A 415 5.26 25.99 25.71
N ALA A 416 5.96 26.20 24.61
CA ALA A 416 6.72 27.43 24.41
C ALA A 416 5.86 28.70 24.24
N ARG A 417 4.61 28.54 23.79
CA ARG A 417 3.65 29.64 23.58
C ARG A 417 2.73 29.84 24.77
N TYR A 418 2.36 28.75 25.46
CA TYR A 418 1.32 28.74 26.50
C TYR A 418 1.80 28.02 27.73
N ASP A 419 1.95 28.75 28.86
CA ASP A 419 2.38 28.18 30.17
C ASP A 419 1.43 27.08 30.70
N ALA A 420 0.23 26.97 30.11
CA ALA A 420 -0.78 25.97 30.45
C ALA A 420 -0.46 24.56 29.91
N VAL A 421 0.44 24.43 28.98
CA VAL A 421 0.85 23.15 28.41
C VAL A 421 2.20 22.76 29.01
N ALA A 422 2.27 21.58 29.64
CA ALA A 422 3.53 21.07 30.17
C ALA A 422 4.39 20.49 29.03
N ASP A 423 5.65 20.88 29.01
CA ASP A 423 6.67 20.23 28.18
C ASP A 423 7.10 18.95 28.93
N ASP A 424 6.54 17.81 28.55
CA ASP A 424 6.82 16.53 29.18
C ASP A 424 7.80 15.70 28.35
N PRO A 425 9.05 15.53 28.82
CA PRO A 425 10.06 14.75 28.12
C PRO A 425 9.76 13.23 28.07
N SER A 426 8.66 12.75 28.65
CA SER A 426 8.24 11.35 28.55
C SER A 426 7.56 11.02 27.22
N PHE A 427 7.03 12.02 26.52
CA PHE A 427 6.71 11.94 25.10
C PHE A 427 8.04 12.12 24.37
N GLY A 428 8.68 11.05 23.98
CA GLY A 428 10.08 11.00 23.58
C GLY A 428 10.51 12.19 22.72
N ASP A 429 11.76 12.60 22.88
CA ASP A 429 12.51 13.30 21.87
C ASP A 429 12.59 12.38 20.61
N ASP A 430 11.51 12.19 19.93
CA ASP A 430 11.53 11.92 18.51
C ASP A 430 11.96 13.21 17.83
N ALA A 431 13.11 13.68 18.38
CA ALA A 431 13.88 14.70 17.72
C ALA A 431 14.04 14.25 16.29
N ALA A 432 13.50 15.03 15.39
CA ALA A 432 13.73 15.00 13.98
C ALA A 432 15.24 14.87 13.67
N GLY A 433 15.81 13.73 13.95
CA GLY A 433 16.96 13.20 13.27
C GLY A 433 16.44 12.99 11.85
N ALA A 434 17.14 13.47 10.85
CA ALA A 434 16.81 13.21 9.47
C ALA A 434 16.48 11.70 9.35
N LEU A 435 15.20 11.38 9.35
CA LEU A 435 14.74 10.01 9.26
C LEU A 435 14.73 9.69 7.78
N ASP A 436 15.49 8.68 7.41
CA ASP A 436 15.57 8.26 6.03
C ASP A 436 14.21 7.66 5.64
N ALA A 437 13.59 8.24 4.63
CA ALA A 437 12.31 7.77 4.11
C ALA A 437 12.53 6.85 2.92
N VAL A 438 11.74 5.79 2.83
CA VAL A 438 11.63 4.94 1.63
C VAL A 438 10.34 5.27 0.91
N VAL A 439 10.46 5.72 -0.34
CA VAL A 439 9.31 6.01 -1.19
C VAL A 439 9.18 4.90 -2.23
N ALA A 440 8.00 4.29 -2.29
CA ALA A 440 7.65 3.29 -3.29
C ALA A 440 6.50 3.81 -4.16
N ARG A 441 6.59 3.62 -5.47
CA ARG A 441 5.48 3.81 -6.40
C ARG A 441 5.08 2.48 -7.00
N VAL A 442 3.95 1.97 -6.58
CA VAL A 442 3.40 0.71 -7.07
C VAL A 442 2.59 0.96 -8.34
N THR A 443 2.89 0.21 -9.37
CA THR A 443 2.18 0.23 -10.66
C THR A 443 1.72 -1.18 -11.01
N GLN A 444 1.03 -1.34 -12.11
CA GLN A 444 0.64 -2.65 -12.64
C GLN A 444 1.14 -2.86 -14.05
N THR A 445 1.44 -4.10 -14.41
CA THR A 445 1.77 -4.49 -15.77
C THR A 445 0.52 -4.63 -16.62
N THR A 446 0.59 -4.18 -17.86
CA THR A 446 -0.43 -4.38 -18.88
C THR A 446 0.25 -4.61 -20.23
N GLN A 447 -0.44 -5.27 -21.17
CA GLN A 447 0.07 -5.44 -22.53
C GLN A 447 0.32 -4.10 -23.22
N SER A 448 1.45 -3.98 -23.90
CA SER A 448 1.78 -2.78 -24.68
C SER A 448 1.14 -2.83 -26.05
N ASP A 449 0.42 -1.77 -26.44
CA ASP A 449 -0.12 -1.61 -27.81
C ASP A 449 0.98 -1.50 -28.87
N GLU A 450 2.22 -1.23 -28.49
CA GLU A 450 3.36 -1.13 -29.39
C GLU A 450 4.07 -2.45 -29.61
N ALA A 451 3.77 -3.47 -28.80
CA ALA A 451 4.37 -4.80 -28.85
C ALA A 451 3.61 -5.75 -29.79
N PRO A 452 4.21 -6.88 -30.19
CA PRO A 452 3.45 -8.03 -30.63
C PRO A 452 2.53 -8.53 -29.51
N ALA A 453 1.45 -9.24 -29.84
CA ALA A 453 0.60 -9.86 -28.83
C ALA A 453 1.42 -10.82 -27.97
N ASP A 454 1.28 -10.71 -26.66
CA ASP A 454 1.92 -11.54 -25.64
C ASP A 454 3.47 -11.49 -25.65
N GLU A 455 4.07 -10.40 -26.15
CA GLU A 455 5.52 -10.24 -26.22
C GLU A 455 6.03 -8.88 -25.73
N GLY A 456 5.33 -8.20 -24.84
CA GLY A 456 5.81 -6.94 -24.28
C GLY A 456 4.78 -6.16 -23.49
N LEU A 457 5.26 -5.48 -22.46
CA LEU A 457 4.45 -4.83 -21.46
C LEU A 457 4.61 -3.30 -21.45
N THR A 458 3.72 -2.66 -20.76
CA THR A 458 3.85 -1.29 -20.25
C THR A 458 3.41 -1.27 -18.80
N THR A 459 3.84 -0.27 -18.04
CA THR A 459 3.34 -0.02 -16.70
C THR A 459 2.25 1.04 -16.73
N THR A 460 1.24 0.86 -15.89
CA THR A 460 0.15 1.81 -15.71
C THR A 460 -0.12 2.03 -14.22
N GLU A 461 -0.81 3.09 -13.86
CA GLU A 461 -1.25 3.31 -12.49
C GLU A 461 -2.09 2.12 -12.03
N THR A 462 -1.86 1.65 -10.80
CA THR A 462 -2.64 0.55 -10.25
C THR A 462 -4.05 1.02 -9.89
N SER A 463 -5.03 0.18 -10.14
CA SER A 463 -6.40 0.36 -9.68
C SER A 463 -6.72 -0.46 -8.42
N VAL A 464 -5.70 -1.07 -7.81
CA VAL A 464 -5.82 -1.96 -6.66
C VAL A 464 -4.93 -1.46 -5.55
N GLU A 465 -5.45 -1.46 -4.33
CA GLU A 465 -4.65 -1.13 -3.14
C GLU A 465 -3.58 -2.16 -2.88
N SER A 466 -2.45 -1.69 -2.40
CA SER A 466 -1.27 -2.49 -2.13
C SER A 466 -0.66 -2.07 -0.80
N PHE A 467 0.09 -2.98 -0.20
CA PHE A 467 0.82 -2.75 1.06
C PHE A 467 2.29 -2.92 0.82
N VAL A 468 3.07 -1.99 1.36
CA VAL A 468 4.53 -2.05 1.39
C VAL A 468 4.97 -2.42 2.80
N LEU A 469 5.78 -3.47 2.90
CA LEU A 469 6.38 -3.96 4.15
C LEU A 469 7.89 -3.83 4.05
N ILE A 470 8.52 -3.30 5.07
CA ILE A 470 9.98 -3.28 5.23
C ILE A 470 10.32 -4.13 6.45
N GLU A 471 11.24 -5.09 6.31
CA GLU A 471 11.54 -6.06 7.40
C GLU A 471 12.02 -5.42 8.71
N SER A 472 12.74 -4.31 8.64
CA SER A 472 13.21 -3.57 9.81
C SER A 472 12.11 -2.77 10.50
N ASP A 473 11.04 -2.46 9.78
CA ASP A 473 9.82 -1.88 10.30
C ASP A 473 8.67 -2.84 9.95
N PRO A 474 8.16 -3.61 10.92
CA PRO A 474 7.14 -4.63 10.66
C PRO A 474 5.77 -4.04 10.30
N GLU A 475 5.61 -2.73 10.30
CA GLU A 475 4.37 -2.09 9.95
C GLU A 475 4.15 -2.06 8.44
N ALA A 476 2.93 -2.41 8.02
CA ALA A 476 2.54 -2.33 6.63
C ALA A 476 2.12 -0.89 6.31
N VAL A 477 2.70 -0.34 5.25
CA VAL A 477 2.33 0.98 4.75
C VAL A 477 1.41 0.81 3.55
N PRO A 478 0.14 1.25 3.60
CA PRO A 478 -0.76 1.17 2.46
C PRO A 478 -0.34 2.16 1.37
N THR A 479 -0.65 1.82 0.13
CA THR A 479 -0.50 2.78 -0.97
C THR A 479 -1.69 3.73 -1.00
N PHE A 480 -1.43 4.97 -1.34
CA PHE A 480 -2.44 5.99 -1.59
C PHE A 480 -2.50 6.33 -3.09
N ALA A 481 -3.22 7.36 -3.46
CA ALA A 481 -3.48 7.69 -4.85
C ALA A 481 -2.26 7.53 -5.76
N ARG A 482 -2.44 6.92 -6.92
CA ARG A 482 -1.40 6.56 -7.89
C ARG A 482 -0.37 5.54 -7.38
N GLY A 483 -0.73 4.74 -6.35
CA GLY A 483 0.10 3.65 -5.86
C GLY A 483 1.33 4.09 -5.06
N VAL A 484 1.38 5.31 -4.54
CA VAL A 484 2.54 5.78 -3.76
C VAL A 484 2.42 5.31 -2.31
N ALA A 485 3.52 4.86 -1.73
CA ALA A 485 3.68 4.59 -0.30
C ALA A 485 4.95 5.27 0.21
N VAL A 486 4.91 5.75 1.45
CA VAL A 486 6.05 6.36 2.13
C VAL A 486 6.24 5.69 3.48
N ALA A 487 7.37 5.04 3.67
CA ALA A 487 7.79 4.50 4.96
C ALA A 487 8.88 5.39 5.55
N ASN A 488 8.66 5.87 6.77
CA ASN A 488 9.56 6.79 7.46
C ASN A 488 10.32 6.10 8.57
N GLY A 489 11.43 6.69 8.98
CA GLY A 489 12.20 6.19 10.12
C GLY A 489 12.97 4.90 9.83
N ILE A 490 13.26 4.62 8.56
CA ILE A 490 13.98 3.42 8.19
C ILE A 490 15.47 3.60 8.51
N PRO A 491 16.08 2.75 9.34
CA PRO A 491 17.49 2.87 9.69
C PRO A 491 18.42 2.75 8.48
N GLU A 492 19.62 3.35 8.58
CA GLU A 492 20.68 3.12 7.59
C GLU A 492 21.05 1.63 7.51
N GLY A 493 21.16 1.11 6.28
CA GLY A 493 21.52 -0.29 6.04
C GLY A 493 20.80 -0.93 4.87
N GLU A 494 20.94 -2.25 4.76
CA GLU A 494 20.21 -3.07 3.80
C GLU A 494 18.88 -3.54 4.41
N HIS A 495 17.80 -3.40 3.66
CA HIS A 495 16.45 -3.76 4.07
C HIS A 495 15.75 -4.56 3.00
N ARG A 496 15.01 -5.58 3.41
CA ARG A 496 14.11 -6.30 2.51
C ARG A 496 12.75 -5.57 2.48
N LEU A 497 12.32 -5.20 1.29
CA LEU A 497 11.01 -4.63 1.02
C LEU A 497 10.14 -5.70 0.36
N THR A 498 8.88 -5.81 0.77
CA THR A 498 7.87 -6.68 0.15
C THR A 498 6.62 -5.87 -0.14
N VAL A 499 6.07 -6.01 -1.35
CA VAL A 499 4.81 -5.39 -1.74
C VAL A 499 3.79 -6.47 -2.05
N ASN A 500 2.61 -6.35 -1.43
CA ASN A 500 1.47 -7.21 -1.69
C ASN A 500 0.27 -6.36 -2.14
N GLY A 501 -0.51 -6.89 -3.06
CA GLY A 501 -1.74 -6.27 -3.53
C GLY A 501 -2.84 -7.30 -3.75
N ALA A 502 -4.10 -6.87 -3.68
CA ALA A 502 -5.24 -7.73 -3.92
C ALA A 502 -5.17 -8.36 -5.32
N GLY A 503 -5.24 -9.68 -5.41
CA GLY A 503 -5.13 -10.43 -6.67
C GLY A 503 -3.79 -10.29 -7.40
N ARG A 504 -2.74 -9.77 -6.75
CA ARG A 504 -1.41 -9.60 -7.32
C ARG A 504 -0.44 -10.67 -6.80
N ALA A 505 0.54 -10.99 -7.61
CA ALA A 505 1.71 -11.73 -7.13
C ALA A 505 2.58 -10.80 -6.28
N PRO A 506 3.21 -11.30 -5.19
CA PRO A 506 4.05 -10.47 -4.35
C PRO A 506 5.32 -10.03 -5.09
N HIS A 507 5.75 -8.80 -4.83
CA HIS A 507 7.07 -8.31 -5.22
C HIS A 507 7.96 -8.24 -3.98
N GLY A 508 9.23 -8.59 -4.13
CA GLY A 508 10.19 -8.47 -3.03
C GLY A 508 11.55 -8.05 -3.58
N GLU A 509 12.15 -7.01 -2.97
CA GLU A 509 13.47 -6.52 -3.34
C GLU A 509 14.28 -6.12 -2.11
N THR A 510 15.60 -6.05 -2.26
CA THR A 510 16.50 -5.51 -1.24
C THR A 510 16.96 -4.12 -1.66
N LEU A 511 16.76 -3.15 -0.79
CA LEU A 511 17.19 -1.77 -0.97
C LEU A 511 18.23 -1.38 0.10
N THR A 512 19.00 -0.35 -0.17
CA THR A 512 19.99 0.20 0.77
C THR A 512 19.59 1.62 1.12
N VAL A 513 19.34 1.87 2.40
CA VAL A 513 19.09 3.21 2.96
C VAL A 513 20.42 3.80 3.40
N SER A 514 20.68 5.06 3.03
CA SER A 514 21.94 5.75 3.32
C SER A 514 21.69 7.12 3.94
N ALA A 515 22.39 7.42 5.02
CA ALA A 515 22.33 8.74 5.68
C ALA A 515 22.72 9.94 4.77
N ASP A 516 23.40 9.67 3.66
CA ASP A 516 23.73 10.70 2.67
C ASP A 516 22.56 11.02 1.73
N GLU A 517 21.53 10.15 1.66
CA GLU A 517 20.36 10.29 0.82
C GLU A 517 19.09 10.17 1.68
N PRO A 518 18.49 11.28 2.12
CA PRO A 518 17.37 11.28 3.07
C PRO A 518 16.09 10.63 2.50
N VAL A 519 16.04 10.39 1.20
CA VAL A 519 14.92 9.69 0.55
C VAL A 519 15.49 8.59 -0.36
N THR A 520 15.20 7.36 -0.02
CA THR A 520 15.50 6.19 -0.85
C THR A 520 14.29 5.84 -1.69
N THR A 521 14.44 5.75 -2.99
CA THR A 521 13.35 5.33 -3.89
C THR A 521 13.43 3.83 -4.13
N ALA A 522 12.36 3.12 -3.83
CA ALA A 522 12.23 1.69 -4.10
C ALA A 522 11.78 1.42 -5.55
N GLY A 523 12.06 0.21 -6.01
CA GLY A 523 11.73 -0.24 -7.36
C GLY A 523 12.74 0.16 -8.43
N ALA A 524 12.71 -0.56 -9.54
CA ALA A 524 13.51 -0.25 -10.70
C ALA A 524 13.01 1.06 -11.34
N ASP A 525 13.91 2.00 -11.56
CA ASP A 525 13.57 3.34 -12.07
C ASP A 525 12.49 4.08 -11.24
N GLY A 526 12.34 3.70 -9.96
CA GLY A 526 11.38 4.30 -9.03
C GLY A 526 9.96 3.72 -9.12
N GLU A 527 9.76 2.61 -9.80
CA GLU A 527 8.48 1.93 -9.91
C GLU A 527 8.57 0.45 -9.51
N ILE A 528 7.52 -0.05 -8.85
CA ILE A 528 7.32 -1.45 -8.49
C ILE A 528 6.09 -1.96 -9.26
N PRO A 529 6.27 -2.55 -10.45
CA PRO A 529 5.15 -3.08 -11.20
C PRO A 529 4.69 -4.42 -10.64
N LEU A 530 3.45 -4.49 -10.17
CA LEU A 530 2.81 -5.73 -9.73
C LEU A 530 2.13 -6.44 -10.90
N VAL A 531 2.21 -7.76 -10.87
CA VAL A 531 1.65 -8.65 -11.89
C VAL A 531 0.35 -9.26 -11.36
N ALA A 532 -0.70 -9.35 -12.19
CA ALA A 532 -1.89 -10.09 -11.86
C ALA A 532 -1.53 -11.57 -11.56
N ARG A 533 -2.09 -12.13 -10.49
CA ARG A 533 -1.70 -13.48 -10.03
C ARG A 533 -1.96 -14.57 -11.08
N GLU A 534 -3.01 -14.44 -11.85
CA GLU A 534 -3.37 -15.36 -12.92
C GLU A 534 -2.37 -15.35 -14.08
N ASP A 535 -1.74 -14.21 -14.34
CA ASP A 535 -0.75 -14.02 -15.39
C ASP A 535 0.69 -14.18 -14.88
N ALA A 536 0.86 -14.34 -13.58
CA ALA A 536 2.18 -14.34 -12.96
C ALA A 536 2.97 -15.64 -13.24
N ARG A 537 4.24 -15.48 -13.58
CA ARG A 537 5.22 -16.55 -13.68
C ARG A 537 6.39 -16.25 -12.77
N LYS A 538 6.80 -17.24 -11.99
CA LYS A 538 7.92 -17.10 -11.07
C LYS A 538 9.24 -17.34 -11.81
N VAL A 539 10.18 -16.42 -11.72
CA VAL A 539 11.56 -16.56 -12.16
C VAL A 539 12.44 -16.73 -10.92
N GLU A 540 13.23 -17.78 -10.88
CA GLU A 540 14.14 -18.08 -9.78
C GLU A 540 15.59 -17.98 -10.24
N PHE A 541 16.43 -17.33 -9.43
CA PHE A 541 17.87 -17.24 -9.58
C PHE A 541 18.52 -18.00 -8.44
N SER A 542 19.58 -18.77 -8.73
CA SER A 542 20.35 -19.42 -7.68
C SER A 542 21.78 -19.72 -8.16
N ASP A 543 22.74 -19.40 -7.32
CA ASP A 543 24.14 -19.76 -7.52
C ASP A 543 24.55 -21.07 -6.84
N ALA A 544 23.62 -21.77 -6.19
CA ALA A 544 23.90 -22.98 -5.39
C ALA A 544 24.63 -24.09 -6.16
N GLU A 545 24.47 -24.15 -7.47
CA GLU A 545 25.15 -25.10 -8.36
C GLU A 545 26.15 -24.43 -9.32
N SER A 546 26.48 -23.15 -9.10
CA SER A 546 27.35 -22.31 -9.93
C SER A 546 28.71 -22.05 -9.27
N ASP A 547 29.70 -21.65 -10.07
CA ASP A 547 31.00 -21.20 -9.58
C ASP A 547 31.05 -19.67 -9.32
N VAL A 548 29.90 -18.96 -9.46
CA VAL A 548 29.77 -17.52 -9.21
C VAL A 548 29.00 -17.25 -7.91
N ASN A 549 29.33 -16.16 -7.24
CA ASN A 549 28.55 -15.65 -6.11
C ASN A 549 27.68 -14.52 -6.63
N LEU A 550 26.39 -14.74 -6.72
CA LEU A 550 25.46 -13.72 -7.17
C LEU A 550 25.27 -12.64 -6.11
N ALA A 551 25.37 -11.39 -6.54
CA ALA A 551 25.21 -10.22 -5.69
C ALA A 551 24.05 -9.30 -6.14
N ARG A 552 23.57 -9.44 -7.38
CA ARG A 552 22.47 -8.63 -7.91
C ARG A 552 21.74 -9.37 -9.02
N SER A 553 20.42 -9.19 -9.09
CA SER A 553 19.59 -9.65 -10.19
C SER A 553 18.70 -8.50 -10.70
N ALA A 554 18.44 -8.52 -12.01
CA ALA A 554 17.55 -7.53 -12.62
C ALA A 554 16.79 -8.14 -13.79
N ILE A 555 15.59 -7.61 -14.06
CA ILE A 555 14.75 -8.00 -15.21
C ILE A 555 14.32 -6.76 -15.96
N GLU A 556 14.48 -6.83 -17.28
CA GLU A 556 14.06 -5.80 -18.24
C GLU A 556 13.07 -6.41 -19.24
N ASP A 557 11.87 -5.86 -19.36
CA ASP A 557 10.94 -6.18 -20.45
C ASP A 557 11.30 -5.39 -21.70
N ASP A 558 11.06 -5.95 -22.88
CA ASP A 558 11.41 -5.31 -24.16
C ASP A 558 10.75 -3.94 -24.35
N PHE A 559 9.60 -3.68 -23.71
CA PHE A 559 8.84 -2.46 -23.87
C PHE A 559 8.68 -1.65 -22.57
N ALA A 560 8.40 -2.29 -21.46
CA ALA A 560 8.30 -1.62 -20.16
C ALA A 560 9.66 -1.14 -19.61
N GLY A 561 10.76 -1.67 -20.13
CA GLY A 561 12.09 -1.37 -19.60
C GLY A 561 12.40 -2.18 -18.35
N ARG A 562 13.24 -1.65 -17.46
CA ARG A 562 13.64 -2.35 -16.24
C ARG A 562 12.48 -2.38 -15.25
N ILE A 563 12.02 -3.57 -14.92
CA ILE A 563 10.88 -3.81 -14.01
C ILE A 563 11.31 -4.39 -12.65
N TYR A 564 12.56 -4.81 -12.53
CA TYR A 564 13.14 -5.36 -11.31
C TYR A 564 14.64 -5.13 -11.29
N ASP A 565 15.19 -4.74 -10.13
CA ASP A 565 16.63 -4.56 -9.93
C ASP A 565 16.98 -4.58 -8.44
N SER A 566 17.44 -5.72 -7.92
CA SER A 566 17.64 -5.97 -6.50
C SER A 566 19.02 -6.53 -6.18
N ALA A 567 19.58 -6.12 -5.04
CA ALA A 567 20.67 -6.85 -4.40
C ALA A 567 20.15 -8.22 -3.93
N ILE A 568 21.01 -9.24 -4.06
CA ILE A 568 20.67 -10.61 -3.66
C ILE A 568 21.86 -11.26 -2.93
N ASP A 569 21.58 -12.27 -2.11
CA ASP A 569 22.57 -13.11 -1.45
C ASP A 569 22.44 -14.54 -1.97
N GLY A 570 23.08 -14.79 -3.12
CA GLY A 570 23.16 -16.09 -3.77
C GLY A 570 21.84 -16.58 -4.44
N SER A 571 20.67 -16.17 -3.98
CA SER A 571 19.39 -16.59 -4.56
C SER A 571 18.30 -15.54 -4.43
N ASP A 572 17.39 -15.51 -5.40
CA ASP A 572 16.21 -14.66 -5.37
C ASP A 572 15.08 -15.22 -6.24
N ALA A 573 13.88 -14.66 -6.11
CA ALA A 573 12.74 -15.01 -6.91
C ALA A 573 11.85 -13.80 -7.15
N VAL A 574 11.42 -13.62 -8.39
CA VAL A 574 10.53 -12.54 -8.79
C VAL A 574 9.40 -13.07 -9.66
N TYR A 575 8.23 -12.45 -9.57
CA TYR A 575 7.10 -12.75 -10.44
C TYR A 575 7.07 -11.78 -11.61
N VAL A 576 6.95 -12.32 -12.81
CA VAL A 576 6.83 -11.58 -14.07
C VAL A 576 5.54 -11.96 -14.78
N ASP A 577 5.01 -11.07 -15.61
CA ASP A 577 3.80 -11.31 -16.40
C ASP A 577 4.09 -12.28 -17.56
N ALA A 578 3.22 -13.26 -17.78
CA ALA A 578 3.37 -14.25 -18.84
C ALA A 578 3.37 -13.62 -20.26
N GLY A 579 2.78 -12.43 -20.41
CA GLY A 579 2.75 -11.69 -21.67
C GLY A 579 3.96 -10.80 -21.93
N GLY A 580 5.00 -10.86 -21.09
CA GLY A 580 6.24 -10.12 -21.27
C GLY A 580 7.30 -10.89 -22.06
N ALA A 581 8.30 -10.17 -22.51
CA ALA A 581 9.49 -10.69 -23.18
C ALA A 581 10.75 -10.12 -22.52
N TYR A 582 11.46 -10.92 -21.76
CA TYR A 582 12.40 -10.44 -20.76
C TYR A 582 13.87 -10.71 -21.09
N THR A 583 14.67 -9.72 -20.72
CA THR A 583 16.11 -9.89 -20.48
C THR A 583 16.35 -9.98 -18.98
N THR A 584 16.84 -11.10 -18.53
CA THR A 584 17.23 -11.35 -17.15
C THR A 584 18.72 -11.13 -17.00
N GLU A 585 19.14 -10.21 -16.16
CA GLU A 585 20.53 -9.89 -15.86
C GLU A 585 20.89 -10.40 -14.48
N VAL A 586 22.07 -11.02 -14.35
CA VAL A 586 22.69 -11.35 -13.08
C VAL A 586 24.05 -10.67 -12.99
N ARG A 587 24.46 -10.30 -11.77
CA ARG A 587 25.77 -9.71 -11.51
C ARG A 587 26.42 -10.43 -10.33
N ASP A 588 27.67 -10.78 -10.47
CA ASP A 588 28.43 -11.40 -9.40
C ASP A 588 29.09 -10.36 -8.46
N ALA A 589 29.68 -10.85 -7.37
CA ALA A 589 30.35 -10.02 -6.38
C ALA A 589 31.57 -9.25 -6.92
N ASP A 590 32.14 -9.68 -8.05
CA ASP A 590 33.22 -9.00 -8.75
C ASP A 590 32.73 -7.92 -9.73
N GLY A 591 31.38 -7.82 -9.90
CA GLY A 591 30.71 -6.86 -10.76
C GLY A 591 30.56 -7.33 -12.23
N GLU A 592 30.92 -8.55 -12.54
CA GLU A 592 30.76 -9.14 -13.87
C GLU A 592 29.30 -9.51 -14.13
N VAL A 593 28.86 -9.33 -15.37
CA VAL A 593 27.45 -9.44 -15.78
C VAL A 593 27.22 -10.69 -16.62
N GLY A 594 26.12 -11.38 -16.38
CA GLY A 594 25.53 -12.38 -17.25
C GLY A 594 24.11 -11.97 -17.69
N ALA A 595 23.68 -12.40 -18.86
CA ALA A 595 22.35 -12.10 -19.36
C ALA A 595 21.69 -13.34 -19.99
N TYR A 596 20.39 -13.48 -19.78
CA TYR A 596 19.57 -14.60 -20.25
C TYR A 596 18.27 -14.10 -20.84
N ARG A 597 17.78 -14.76 -21.88
CA ARG A 597 16.47 -14.48 -22.45
C ARG A 597 15.40 -15.34 -21.79
N VAL A 598 14.30 -14.75 -21.36
CA VAL A 598 13.14 -15.43 -20.76
C VAL A 598 11.86 -14.94 -21.42
N ASN A 599 11.12 -15.85 -22.05
CA ASN A 599 9.84 -15.60 -22.67
C ASN A 599 8.79 -16.57 -22.11
N PRO A 600 8.09 -16.22 -21.01
CA PRO A 600 7.19 -17.14 -20.33
C PRO A 600 6.08 -17.72 -21.21
N ALA A 601 5.60 -16.96 -22.19
CA ALA A 601 4.54 -17.40 -23.10
C ALA A 601 4.99 -18.45 -24.14
N THR A 602 6.29 -18.51 -24.43
CA THR A 602 6.87 -19.44 -25.39
C THR A 602 7.50 -20.68 -24.76
N ASP A 603 7.89 -20.59 -23.49
CA ASP A 603 8.43 -21.70 -22.73
C ASP A 603 7.27 -22.57 -22.28
N GLU A 604 7.10 -23.77 -22.78
CA GLU A 604 6.02 -24.77 -22.58
C GLU A 604 5.32 -24.69 -21.20
N ALA A 605 4.70 -23.56 -20.93
CA ALA A 605 4.24 -23.12 -19.63
C ALA A 605 2.79 -23.52 -19.33
N GLU A 606 2.41 -24.76 -19.63
CA GLU A 606 1.26 -25.38 -18.96
C GLU A 606 1.65 -25.88 -17.54
N THR A 607 2.88 -25.62 -17.08
CA THR A 607 3.35 -26.05 -15.77
C THR A 607 3.41 -24.87 -14.79
N GLU A 608 2.87 -25.06 -13.59
CA GLU A 608 3.05 -24.18 -12.42
C GLU A 608 4.52 -24.15 -11.93
N GLU A 609 5.45 -24.74 -12.69
CA GLU A 609 6.86 -24.81 -12.31
C GLU A 609 7.55 -23.46 -12.58
N PRO A 610 8.36 -22.96 -11.64
CA PRO A 610 9.11 -21.72 -11.82
C PRO A 610 10.14 -21.86 -12.95
N ILE A 611 10.35 -20.74 -13.65
CA ILE A 611 11.44 -20.61 -14.64
C ILE A 611 12.74 -20.44 -13.84
N ARG A 612 13.70 -21.34 -14.02
CA ARG A 612 14.95 -21.32 -13.25
C ARG A 612 16.11 -20.89 -14.10
N ILE A 613 16.84 -19.90 -13.65
CA ILE A 613 18.19 -19.62 -14.15
C ILE A 613 19.15 -20.51 -13.34
N GLU A 614 19.31 -21.74 -13.83
CA GLU A 614 20.22 -22.71 -13.23
C GLU A 614 21.66 -22.43 -13.65
N ARG A 615 22.61 -22.46 -12.69
CA ARG A 615 24.02 -22.26 -12.94
C ARG A 615 24.34 -20.97 -13.69
N PRO A 616 23.91 -19.82 -13.14
CA PRO A 616 24.20 -18.54 -13.77
C PRO A 616 25.72 -18.37 -13.99
N GLU A 617 26.07 -17.92 -15.17
CA GLU A 617 27.43 -17.57 -15.57
C GLU A 617 27.54 -16.06 -15.76
N THR A 618 28.68 -15.46 -15.54
CA THR A 618 28.97 -14.05 -15.78
C THR A 618 30.15 -13.88 -16.72
N GLY A 619 30.26 -12.75 -17.40
CA GLY A 619 31.32 -12.42 -18.33
C GLY A 619 30.91 -12.52 -19.80
N VAL A 620 31.90 -12.69 -20.68
CA VAL A 620 31.71 -12.61 -22.13
C VAL A 620 30.83 -13.74 -22.69
N ALA A 621 31.02 -14.98 -22.19
CA ALA A 621 30.33 -16.14 -22.74
C ALA A 621 28.79 -16.04 -22.65
N PRO A 622 28.17 -15.78 -21.47
CA PRO A 622 26.73 -15.65 -21.38
C PRO A 622 26.19 -14.39 -22.08
N LEU A 623 26.94 -13.28 -22.08
CA LEU A 623 26.52 -12.06 -22.80
C LEU A 623 26.48 -12.28 -24.32
N ALA A 624 27.45 -12.97 -24.88
CA ALA A 624 27.45 -13.33 -26.30
C ALA A 624 26.38 -14.37 -26.62
N GLY A 625 26.13 -15.33 -25.71
CA GLY A 625 25.05 -16.30 -25.80
C GLY A 625 23.68 -15.62 -25.87
N TYR A 626 23.43 -14.70 -24.97
CA TYR A 626 22.21 -13.89 -24.98
C TYR A 626 21.96 -13.17 -26.31
N VAL A 627 23.00 -12.58 -26.91
CA VAL A 627 22.89 -11.92 -28.23
C VAL A 627 22.50 -12.92 -29.32
N ALA A 628 22.99 -14.14 -29.25
CA ALA A 628 22.62 -15.20 -30.18
C ALA A 628 21.14 -15.59 -30.00
N ASP A 629 20.69 -15.78 -28.76
CA ASP A 629 19.32 -16.18 -28.42
C ASP A 629 18.30 -15.13 -28.90
N VAL A 630 18.52 -13.85 -28.58
CA VAL A 630 17.65 -12.74 -29.01
C VAL A 630 17.62 -12.58 -30.53
N ALA A 631 18.77 -12.75 -31.21
CA ALA A 631 18.83 -12.68 -32.66
C ALA A 631 18.10 -13.85 -33.32
N GLU A 632 18.18 -15.07 -32.76
CA GLU A 632 17.48 -16.26 -33.26
C GLU A 632 15.97 -16.15 -33.03
N GLU A 633 15.51 -15.72 -31.84
CA GLU A 633 14.12 -15.45 -31.53
C GLU A 633 13.55 -14.43 -32.54
N THR A 634 14.24 -13.30 -32.71
CA THR A 634 13.83 -12.25 -33.66
C THR A 634 13.79 -12.77 -35.09
N ARG A 635 14.76 -13.61 -35.48
CA ARG A 635 14.79 -14.25 -36.82
C ARG A 635 13.59 -15.15 -37.04
N ALA A 636 13.25 -15.97 -36.03
CA ALA A 636 12.10 -16.87 -36.10
C ALA A 636 10.77 -16.09 -36.24
N ALA A 637 10.60 -15.02 -35.46
CA ALA A 637 9.40 -14.14 -35.54
C ALA A 637 9.30 -13.44 -36.90
N VAL A 638 10.39 -12.92 -37.44
CA VAL A 638 10.47 -12.32 -38.78
C VAL A 638 10.14 -13.34 -39.89
N ALA A 639 10.63 -14.56 -39.77
CA ALA A 639 10.35 -15.65 -40.70
C ALA A 639 8.88 -16.08 -40.67
N ALA A 640 8.28 -16.19 -39.47
CA ALA A 640 6.86 -16.48 -39.32
C ALA A 640 5.96 -15.40 -39.97
N ALA A 641 6.22 -14.13 -39.70
CA ALA A 641 5.52 -13.01 -40.30
C ALA A 641 5.66 -12.96 -41.84
N ALA A 642 6.78 -13.40 -42.38
CA ALA A 642 6.96 -13.52 -43.84
C ALA A 642 6.11 -14.65 -44.43
N ALA A 643 6.03 -15.80 -43.72
CA ALA A 643 5.25 -16.97 -44.18
C ALA A 643 3.73 -16.70 -44.15
N ASP A 644 3.22 -16.00 -43.14
CA ASP A 644 1.81 -15.62 -43.03
C ASP A 644 1.38 -14.72 -44.16
N ARG A 645 2.20 -13.77 -44.59
CA ARG A 645 1.92 -12.89 -45.74
C ARG A 645 1.90 -13.61 -47.06
N ASP A 646 2.81 -14.57 -47.27
CA ASP A 646 2.82 -15.35 -48.51
C ASP A 646 1.59 -16.25 -48.61
N SER A 647 0.94 -16.61 -47.51
CA SER A 647 -0.30 -17.38 -47.46
C SER A 647 -1.54 -16.51 -47.76
N ASP A 648 -1.53 -15.23 -47.40
CA ASP A 648 -2.65 -14.29 -47.61
C ASP A 648 -2.67 -13.70 -49.05
N ASP A 649 -1.49 -13.52 -49.68
CA ASP A 649 -1.32 -12.86 -50.97
C ASP A 649 -1.43 -13.82 -52.19
N GLY A 650 -2.20 -14.83 -52.13
CA GLY A 650 -2.67 -15.69 -53.25
C GLY A 650 -2.00 -15.51 -54.64
N GLY A 651 -0.65 -15.48 -54.72
CA GLY A 651 0.08 -15.64 -55.97
C GLY A 651 0.39 -14.38 -56.78
N GLY A 652 0.41 -13.19 -56.17
CA GLY A 652 0.83 -11.95 -56.85
C GLY A 652 2.31 -11.64 -56.64
N SER A 653 3.15 -11.66 -57.67
CA SER A 653 4.59 -11.36 -57.59
C SER A 653 4.87 -9.87 -57.27
N GLY A 654 4.76 -9.48 -56.02
CA GLY A 654 5.17 -8.18 -55.46
C GLY A 654 6.60 -8.25 -54.90
N GLY A 655 7.59 -8.09 -55.73
CA GLY A 655 8.99 -8.36 -55.39
C GLY A 655 9.73 -7.32 -54.52
N GLY A 656 9.05 -6.36 -53.88
CA GLY A 656 9.73 -5.32 -53.10
C GLY A 656 9.82 -5.62 -51.61
N PRO A 657 8.72 -5.66 -50.85
CA PRO A 657 8.74 -5.84 -49.38
C PRO A 657 9.23 -7.23 -48.95
N SER A 658 8.85 -8.31 -49.63
CA SER A 658 9.30 -9.68 -49.32
C SER A 658 10.83 -9.85 -49.44
N ASN A 659 11.46 -9.15 -50.39
CA ASN A 659 12.94 -9.20 -50.50
C ASN A 659 13.66 -8.47 -49.35
N ALA A 660 13.05 -7.40 -48.82
CA ALA A 660 13.60 -6.66 -47.67
C ALA A 660 13.51 -7.49 -46.40
N VAL A 661 12.36 -8.14 -46.14
CA VAL A 661 12.17 -9.04 -44.96
C VAL A 661 13.10 -10.23 -45.04
N ASN A 662 13.23 -10.91 -46.18
CA ASN A 662 14.21 -11.99 -46.41
C ASN A 662 15.66 -11.49 -46.26
N GLY A 663 15.91 -10.19 -46.50
CA GLY A 663 17.23 -9.57 -46.28
C GLY A 663 17.52 -9.36 -44.81
N LEU A 664 16.52 -9.00 -44.01
CA LEU A 664 16.58 -8.87 -42.56
C LEU A 664 16.83 -10.24 -41.90
N GLU A 665 16.04 -11.26 -42.26
CA GLU A 665 16.18 -12.63 -41.77
C GLU A 665 17.62 -13.16 -41.94
N ARG A 666 18.22 -12.96 -43.14
CA ARG A 666 19.60 -13.36 -43.36
C ARG A 666 20.63 -12.57 -42.58
N ALA A 667 20.35 -11.30 -42.27
CA ALA A 667 21.21 -10.50 -41.47
C ALA A 667 21.20 -10.97 -39.99
N LEU A 668 20.01 -11.31 -39.49
CA LEU A 668 19.81 -11.91 -38.16
C LEU A 668 20.53 -13.25 -38.06
N ALA A 669 20.34 -14.17 -39.00
CA ALA A 669 21.06 -15.44 -39.02
C ALA A 669 22.61 -15.27 -38.97
N ALA A 670 23.13 -14.26 -39.66
CA ALA A 670 24.57 -13.97 -39.63
C ALA A 670 25.03 -13.39 -38.29
N ALA A 671 24.17 -12.72 -37.53
CA ALA A 671 24.48 -12.25 -36.19
C ALA A 671 24.47 -13.40 -35.19
N VAL A 672 23.48 -14.30 -35.25
CA VAL A 672 23.46 -15.57 -34.48
C VAL A 672 24.79 -16.29 -34.61
N ASP A 673 25.14 -16.63 -35.84
CA ASP A 673 26.42 -17.31 -36.13
C ASP A 673 27.66 -16.59 -35.56
N ALA A 674 27.68 -15.27 -35.50
CA ALA A 674 28.82 -14.50 -35.00
C ALA A 674 28.82 -14.47 -33.47
N ALA A 675 27.67 -14.34 -32.84
CA ALA A 675 27.50 -14.32 -31.38
C ALA A 675 27.82 -15.71 -30.76
N GLU A 676 27.31 -16.80 -31.36
CA GLU A 676 27.64 -18.15 -30.94
C GLU A 676 29.17 -18.40 -30.97
N ARG A 677 29.85 -17.96 -32.05
CA ARG A 677 31.31 -18.06 -32.12
C ARG A 677 32.01 -17.20 -31.07
N ALA A 678 31.50 -16.05 -30.72
CA ALA A 678 32.06 -15.25 -29.63
C ALA A 678 31.92 -15.98 -28.30
N ALA A 679 30.74 -16.54 -28.00
CA ALA A 679 30.48 -17.34 -26.80
C ALA A 679 31.40 -18.60 -26.73
N GLU A 680 31.57 -19.31 -27.87
CA GLU A 680 32.44 -20.49 -27.94
C GLU A 680 33.92 -20.11 -27.67
N ARG A 681 34.41 -19.01 -28.28
CA ARG A 681 35.79 -18.53 -28.04
C ARG A 681 35.99 -18.09 -26.58
N ALA A 682 35.02 -17.49 -25.97
CA ALA A 682 35.08 -17.14 -24.56
C ALA A 682 35.22 -18.38 -23.68
N ARG A 683 34.39 -19.41 -23.91
CA ARG A 683 34.50 -20.70 -23.19
C ARG A 683 35.84 -21.45 -23.46
N GLU A 684 36.47 -21.25 -24.62
CA GLU A 684 37.82 -21.79 -24.95
C GLU A 684 38.94 -20.97 -24.32
N GLY A 685 38.69 -19.80 -23.74
CA GLY A 685 39.70 -18.90 -23.19
C GLY A 685 40.50 -18.13 -24.25
N ASP A 686 40.00 -18.00 -25.49
CA ASP A 686 40.65 -17.31 -26.62
C ASP A 686 40.29 -15.83 -26.66
N ALA A 687 40.94 -15.01 -25.84
CA ALA A 687 40.67 -13.57 -25.72
C ALA A 687 40.80 -12.80 -27.05
N GLU A 688 41.86 -13.12 -27.87
CA GLU A 688 42.02 -12.48 -29.19
C GLU A 688 40.93 -12.90 -30.18
N GLY A 689 40.45 -14.14 -30.08
CA GLY A 689 39.33 -14.65 -30.84
C GLY A 689 38.02 -13.94 -30.46
N VAL A 690 37.79 -13.76 -29.18
CA VAL A 690 36.61 -13.05 -28.60
C VAL A 690 36.53 -11.62 -29.12
N GLU A 691 37.61 -10.82 -28.96
CA GLU A 691 37.61 -9.41 -29.42
C GLU A 691 37.23 -9.28 -30.90
N ARG A 692 37.79 -10.13 -31.75
CA ARG A 692 37.49 -10.15 -33.17
C ARG A 692 36.02 -10.55 -33.47
N GLN A 693 35.47 -11.51 -32.71
CA GLN A 693 34.09 -11.94 -32.92
C GLN A 693 33.10 -10.91 -32.40
N LEU A 694 33.30 -10.28 -31.24
CA LEU A 694 32.46 -9.19 -30.74
C LEU A 694 32.42 -7.99 -31.71
N ALA A 695 33.57 -7.61 -32.27
CA ALA A 695 33.64 -6.58 -33.33
C ALA A 695 32.81 -7.02 -34.56
N ASN A 696 32.86 -8.29 -34.94
CA ASN A 696 32.05 -8.81 -36.04
C ASN A 696 30.54 -8.84 -35.69
N VAL A 697 30.17 -9.11 -34.44
CA VAL A 697 28.76 -9.03 -33.97
C VAL A 697 28.24 -7.62 -34.15
N LEU A 698 28.96 -6.59 -33.68
CA LEU A 698 28.55 -5.17 -33.87
C LEU A 698 28.39 -4.80 -35.35
N ASP A 699 29.31 -5.22 -36.21
CA ASP A 699 29.20 -5.04 -37.66
C ASP A 699 27.94 -5.71 -38.24
N ARG A 700 27.50 -6.85 -37.67
CA ARG A 700 26.25 -7.52 -38.07
C ARG A 700 25.01 -6.81 -37.57
N ILE A 701 25.04 -6.37 -36.32
CA ILE A 701 23.95 -5.61 -35.72
C ILE A 701 23.70 -4.31 -36.52
N ALA A 702 24.74 -3.55 -36.88
CA ALA A 702 24.59 -2.36 -37.72
C ALA A 702 23.92 -2.67 -39.07
N ARG A 703 24.20 -3.85 -39.65
CA ARG A 703 23.51 -4.28 -40.87
C ARG A 703 22.06 -4.69 -40.64
N ILE A 704 21.74 -5.25 -39.44
CA ILE A 704 20.36 -5.56 -39.08
C ILE A 704 19.55 -4.26 -39.01
N GLU A 705 20.08 -3.19 -38.39
CA GLU A 705 19.43 -1.86 -38.34
C GLU A 705 19.09 -1.33 -39.76
N GLU A 706 20.07 -1.36 -40.70
CA GLU A 706 19.85 -0.95 -42.06
C GLU A 706 18.74 -1.81 -42.76
N ARG A 707 18.73 -3.12 -42.49
CA ARG A 707 17.75 -4.04 -43.05
C ARG A 707 16.38 -3.88 -42.42
N LEU A 708 16.29 -3.63 -41.11
CA LEU A 708 15.04 -3.33 -40.42
C LEU A 708 14.38 -2.07 -40.99
N ALA A 709 15.17 -0.99 -41.18
CA ALA A 709 14.67 0.24 -41.79
C ALA A 709 14.05 0.00 -43.19
N ALA A 710 14.68 -0.87 -43.99
CA ALA A 710 14.15 -1.24 -45.31
C ALA A 710 12.96 -2.20 -45.26
N ALA A 711 12.90 -3.07 -44.24
CA ALA A 711 11.86 -4.11 -44.10
C ALA A 711 10.61 -3.60 -43.33
N ARG A 712 10.70 -2.47 -42.60
CA ARG A 712 9.69 -1.99 -41.65
C ARG A 712 8.26 -1.91 -42.24
N ALA A 713 8.12 -1.48 -43.50
CA ALA A 713 6.82 -1.46 -44.19
C ALA A 713 6.27 -2.86 -44.56
N GLY A 714 7.12 -3.87 -44.44
CA GLY A 714 6.82 -5.28 -44.68
C GLY A 714 6.65 -6.12 -43.41
N LEU A 715 6.68 -5.55 -42.24
CA LEU A 715 6.51 -6.25 -40.95
C LEU A 715 5.25 -5.74 -40.24
N PRO A 716 4.61 -6.55 -39.39
CA PRO A 716 3.66 -6.03 -38.41
C PRO A 716 4.31 -4.93 -37.56
N PRO A 717 3.60 -3.85 -37.24
CA PRO A 717 4.17 -2.72 -36.51
C PRO A 717 4.81 -3.15 -35.17
N GLY A 718 4.14 -3.99 -34.36
CA GLY A 718 4.66 -4.52 -33.10
C GLY A 718 5.97 -5.27 -33.28
N LEU A 719 6.06 -6.18 -34.26
CA LEU A 719 7.28 -6.93 -34.54
C LEU A 719 8.43 -6.01 -34.99
N ALA A 720 8.15 -4.99 -35.79
CA ALA A 720 9.16 -4.03 -36.21
C ALA A 720 9.68 -3.20 -35.02
N ASN A 721 8.83 -2.87 -34.06
CA ASN A 721 9.20 -2.19 -32.82
C ASN A 721 10.03 -3.12 -31.92
N ALA A 722 9.55 -4.34 -31.64
CA ALA A 722 10.26 -5.34 -30.86
C ALA A 722 11.66 -5.62 -31.41
N THR A 723 11.76 -5.81 -32.74
CA THR A 723 13.05 -5.99 -33.41
C THR A 723 14.00 -4.81 -33.12
N GLY A 724 13.52 -3.57 -33.16
CA GLY A 724 14.31 -2.38 -32.88
C GLY A 724 14.85 -2.37 -31.44
N ARG A 725 13.98 -2.62 -30.47
CA ARG A 725 14.35 -2.66 -29.02
C ARG A 725 15.33 -3.79 -28.72
N ARG A 726 15.13 -4.98 -29.29
CA ARG A 726 16.04 -6.13 -29.17
C ARG A 726 17.42 -5.86 -29.75
N ILE A 727 17.48 -5.09 -30.83
CA ILE A 727 18.78 -4.61 -31.39
C ILE A 727 19.51 -3.72 -30.38
N GLU A 728 18.81 -2.76 -29.78
CA GLU A 728 19.41 -1.87 -28.77
C GLU A 728 19.91 -2.65 -27.54
N GLN A 729 19.14 -3.63 -27.08
CA GLN A 729 19.57 -4.52 -26.00
C GLN A 729 20.81 -5.33 -26.41
N ALA A 730 20.81 -5.91 -27.60
CA ALA A 730 21.97 -6.67 -28.11
C ALA A 730 23.24 -5.80 -28.18
N ILE A 731 23.12 -4.53 -28.61
CA ILE A 731 24.27 -3.59 -28.59
C ILE A 731 24.79 -3.41 -27.18
N ARG A 732 23.93 -3.09 -26.22
CA ARG A 732 24.33 -2.91 -24.80
C ARG A 732 25.07 -4.16 -24.26
N ARG A 733 24.59 -5.36 -24.60
CA ARG A 733 25.22 -6.61 -24.12
C ARG A 733 26.55 -6.88 -24.78
N VAL A 734 26.73 -6.54 -26.06
CA VAL A 734 28.06 -6.63 -26.72
C VAL A 734 29.02 -5.62 -26.13
N GLU A 735 28.58 -4.41 -25.81
CA GLU A 735 29.44 -3.41 -25.15
C GLU A 735 29.83 -3.83 -23.74
N GLN A 736 28.93 -4.45 -22.97
CA GLN A 736 29.25 -5.07 -21.69
C GLN A 736 30.28 -6.20 -21.85
N ALA A 737 30.08 -7.08 -22.85
CA ALA A 737 31.02 -8.15 -23.14
C ALA A 737 32.40 -7.65 -23.54
N GLN A 738 32.52 -6.51 -24.23
CA GLN A 738 33.80 -5.89 -24.55
C GLN A 738 34.51 -5.32 -23.35
N ASN A 739 33.80 -4.97 -22.29
CA ASN A 739 34.33 -4.40 -21.06
C ASN A 739 34.50 -5.44 -19.94
N ALA A 740 34.02 -6.68 -20.13
CA ALA A 740 34.10 -7.74 -19.15
C ALA A 740 35.57 -8.24 -18.99
N GLU A 741 35.96 -8.45 -17.74
CA GLU A 741 37.27 -9.02 -17.43
C GLU A 741 37.26 -10.57 -17.48
N LYS A 742 36.08 -11.16 -17.28
CA LYS A 742 35.85 -12.62 -17.32
C LYS A 742 35.39 -13.05 -18.71
N LEU A 743 36.05 -14.06 -19.27
CA LEU A 743 35.71 -14.61 -20.57
C LEU A 743 34.50 -15.53 -20.55
#